data_2a14eecbd3da01c14dbcddc536796499
#
_entry.id   2a14eecbd3da01c14dbcddc536796499
#
_cell.length_a   1.000
_cell.length_b   1.000
_cell.length_c   1.000
_cell.angle_alpha   90.00
_cell.angle_beta   90.00
_cell.angle_gamma   90.00
#
_symmetry.space_group_name_H-M   'P 1'
#
loop_
_entity.id
_entity.type
_entity.pdbx_description
1 polymer ?
#
loop_
_entity_poly.entity_id
_entity_poly.type
_entity_poly.pdbx_seq_one_letter_code
_entity_poly.pdbx_strand_id
1 'polypeptide(L)'
;MLAGIPEPAALASDAYETVVIAPPGKAAGEAELSASELRQIPGAQGDGGKALENLPGVARPGLAGGELVVWGAAPEETRIVVDGMEIPVLYHVGALRSVIHGGFLRTLTLVPGGYGAEYGRGLGGLVRMTTRAPPVERYQGEVDVDVLDASFEAGAAVGDGGGVLAAGRIGYLYRILGGALSSDTRRLFPLPRYRDFQGKTVVPLREDERIEVIFLNSSDASSISNTSASPSSAARQDRNQSFSRLGVRYVRTFADGGGASLTSFVGWDQTQRQEVAGLGSADETITSMVLGLRGEYGAPLSPRLTLVVGFDGMVQLANVQRSGSPTLPPREGDIVAFGQPMSGGTGADAWSASIGNLAPYTAPEIILGRWRLLPSLRFDGFFISPDRSTPKNGVTPRAASSRLLWSPAPRLAIAHQTRSWLRESLELGLYHQAPSPSDLSAVFGSPTLGLAHALHVVAGADMDIGQHFTVQPTLFYRRMWDLVMRNPAPSPPLAQALVQDGVGRAFGAQLLVKFAPHPVFSGWLAYTVGRSERRHSFESSYRLFDQDQTHVFTFVGSASTRGFVVGTRFRLATGMPRTPVIGSYLDATTGQYQPIFGQQNSIRLPVFYALDLRIEKHFRRRSVDIVPYLEILNLTNHTNVEEFAYDEQFASRSNITGLPILALAGVSVRL
;
A
#
# COMPACT_ATOMS: atom_id res chain seq x y z
N MET A 1 -8.11 49.40 6.13
CA MET A 1 -6.79 48.91 5.76
C MET A 1 -6.61 47.54 6.41
N LEU A 2 -6.94 46.47 5.70
CA LEU A 2 -6.65 45.10 6.11
C LEU A 2 -5.25 44.81 5.58
N ALA A 3 -4.27 44.80 6.49
CA ALA A 3 -2.92 44.36 6.16
C ALA A 3 -3.00 42.92 5.70
N GLY A 4 -2.58 42.66 4.46
CA GLY A 4 -2.52 41.31 3.89
C GLY A 4 -1.74 40.38 4.81
N ILE A 5 -2.32 39.24 5.10
CA ILE A 5 -1.61 38.11 5.70
C ILE A 5 -0.53 37.74 4.65
N PRO A 6 0.76 37.77 4.99
CA PRO A 6 1.75 37.27 4.05
C PRO A 6 1.39 35.83 3.76
N GLU A 7 1.33 35.48 2.47
CA GLU A 7 1.32 34.08 2.02
C GLU A 7 2.29 33.30 2.89
N PRO A 8 1.94 32.07 3.32
CA PRO A 8 2.93 31.19 3.92
C PRO A 8 4.08 31.15 2.93
N ALA A 9 5.26 31.59 3.39
CA ALA A 9 6.45 31.72 2.55
C ALA A 9 6.47 30.52 1.63
N ALA A 10 6.24 30.74 0.33
CA ALA A 10 6.30 29.70 -0.68
C ALA A 10 7.59 28.96 -0.33
N LEU A 11 7.48 27.67 0.00
CA LEU A 11 8.63 26.82 0.23
C LEU A 11 9.52 27.08 -0.96
N ALA A 12 10.71 27.61 -0.72
CA ALA A 12 11.62 28.14 -1.71
C ALA A 12 11.54 27.21 -2.92
N SER A 13 11.19 27.76 -4.09
CA SER A 13 10.92 27.01 -5.30
C SER A 13 11.98 25.92 -5.35
N ASP A 14 11.54 24.65 -5.32
CA ASP A 14 12.48 23.52 -5.32
C ASP A 14 13.39 23.70 -6.51
N ALA A 15 14.63 24.10 -6.27
CA ALA A 15 15.64 24.33 -7.31
C ALA A 15 15.90 23.06 -8.15
N TYR A 16 15.33 21.95 -7.68
CA TYR A 16 15.34 20.66 -8.35
C TYR A 16 13.90 20.21 -8.65
N GLU A 17 13.31 20.73 -9.72
CA GLU A 17 12.15 20.07 -10.27
C GLU A 17 12.51 18.61 -10.56
N THR A 18 11.69 17.68 -10.07
CA THR A 18 11.82 16.29 -10.49
C THR A 18 11.56 16.28 -11.98
N VAL A 19 12.61 16.07 -12.78
CA VAL A 19 12.44 15.93 -14.22
C VAL A 19 11.61 14.69 -14.44
N VAL A 20 10.34 14.87 -14.64
CA VAL A 20 9.46 13.85 -15.19
C VAL A 20 9.67 13.97 -16.69
N ILE A 21 10.36 13.01 -17.27
CA ILE A 21 10.62 12.93 -18.70
C ILE A 21 9.26 12.73 -19.36
N ALA A 22 8.68 13.80 -19.93
CA ALA A 22 7.32 13.83 -20.45
C ALA A 22 6.33 13.19 -19.46
N PRO A 23 5.74 13.95 -18.49
CA PRO A 23 4.77 13.38 -17.58
C PRO A 23 3.66 12.75 -18.41
N PRO A 24 3.42 11.44 -18.32
CA PRO A 24 2.24 10.86 -18.94
C PRO A 24 1.06 11.69 -18.43
N GLY A 25 0.16 12.09 -19.30
CA GLY A 25 -1.00 12.85 -18.87
C GLY A 25 -1.66 12.10 -17.72
N LYS A 26 -2.17 12.82 -16.73
CA LYS A 26 -2.83 12.26 -15.55
C LYS A 26 -3.78 11.14 -15.98
N ALA A 27 -3.63 9.94 -15.38
CA ALA A 27 -4.48 8.80 -15.66
C ALA A 27 -5.89 8.99 -15.06
N ALA A 28 -6.90 8.33 -15.62
CA ALA A 28 -8.25 8.36 -15.05
C ALA A 28 -8.23 7.82 -13.61
N GLY A 29 -8.83 8.56 -12.70
CA GLY A 29 -8.87 8.21 -11.29
C GLY A 29 -7.54 8.39 -10.54
N GLU A 30 -6.50 8.90 -11.18
CA GLU A 30 -5.26 9.28 -10.52
C GLU A 30 -5.51 10.42 -9.53
N ALA A 31 -5.08 10.22 -8.30
CA ALA A 31 -5.16 11.22 -7.23
C ALA A 31 -3.77 11.50 -6.68
N GLU A 32 -3.40 12.78 -6.70
CA GLU A 32 -2.14 13.26 -6.15
C GLU A 32 -2.37 14.14 -4.94
N LEU A 33 -1.53 13.97 -3.94
CA LEU A 33 -1.45 14.81 -2.74
C LEU A 33 -0.07 15.44 -2.66
N SER A 34 -0.04 16.76 -2.55
CA SER A 34 1.17 17.55 -2.34
C SER A 34 1.66 17.50 -0.89
N ALA A 35 2.91 17.88 -0.62
CA ALA A 35 3.47 17.95 0.72
C ALA A 35 2.63 18.78 1.69
N SER A 36 2.01 19.88 1.22
CA SER A 36 1.14 20.73 2.03
C SER A 36 -0.18 20.04 2.39
N GLU A 37 -0.80 19.35 1.44
CA GLU A 37 -2.01 18.56 1.69
C GLU A 37 -1.73 17.39 2.64
N LEU A 38 -0.62 16.67 2.44
CA LEU A 38 -0.22 15.51 3.27
C LEU A 38 -0.09 15.86 4.77
N ARG A 39 0.37 17.07 5.10
CA ARG A 39 0.57 17.50 6.49
C ARG A 39 -0.70 17.96 7.20
N GLN A 40 -1.74 18.36 6.47
CA GLN A 40 -2.93 19.01 7.03
C GLN A 40 -4.13 18.07 7.20
N ILE A 41 -4.01 16.81 6.80
CA ILE A 41 -5.13 15.86 6.83
C ILE A 41 -5.39 15.38 8.24
N PRO A 42 -6.56 15.63 8.83
CA PRO A 42 -6.97 15.04 10.09
C PRO A 42 -7.08 13.53 9.98
N GLY A 43 -6.76 12.81 11.05
CA GLY A 43 -6.74 11.35 11.07
C GLY A 43 -5.55 10.72 10.33
N ALA A 44 -4.74 11.51 9.64
CA ALA A 44 -3.44 11.09 9.12
C ALA A 44 -2.29 11.34 10.10
N GLN A 45 -2.53 12.09 11.17
CA GLN A 45 -1.58 12.35 12.25
C GLN A 45 -0.24 12.95 11.74
N GLY A 46 -0.31 13.79 10.70
CA GLY A 46 0.87 14.34 10.04
C GLY A 46 1.65 13.33 9.17
N ASP A 47 1.17 12.09 9.05
CA ASP A 47 1.79 11.04 8.25
C ASP A 47 1.27 11.05 6.82
N GLY A 48 2.17 11.40 5.88
CA GLY A 48 1.79 11.55 4.47
C GLY A 48 1.33 10.26 3.80
N GLY A 49 1.92 9.10 4.13
CA GLY A 49 1.48 7.83 3.56
C GLY A 49 0.10 7.41 4.05
N LYS A 50 -0.24 7.74 5.31
CA LYS A 50 -1.58 7.51 5.85
C LYS A 50 -2.67 8.36 5.20
N ALA A 51 -2.30 9.49 4.64
CA ALA A 51 -3.20 10.34 3.87
C ALA A 51 -3.87 9.62 2.69
N LEU A 52 -3.18 8.63 2.11
CA LEU A 52 -3.66 7.81 1.00
C LEU A 52 -4.98 7.08 1.30
N GLU A 53 -5.20 6.69 2.56
CA GLU A 53 -6.46 6.05 2.98
C GLU A 53 -7.70 6.93 2.75
N ASN A 54 -7.51 8.24 2.57
CA ASN A 54 -8.59 9.22 2.37
C ASN A 54 -8.90 9.49 0.90
N LEU A 55 -8.17 8.85 -0.02
CA LEU A 55 -8.41 8.95 -1.45
C LEU A 55 -9.48 7.96 -1.92
N PRO A 56 -10.19 8.26 -3.03
CA PRO A 56 -11.16 7.34 -3.56
C PRO A 56 -10.47 6.06 -4.07
N GLY A 57 -11.21 4.94 -4.02
CA GLY A 57 -10.70 3.65 -4.46
C GLY A 57 -9.91 2.88 -3.41
N VAL A 58 -9.59 3.49 -2.28
CA VAL A 58 -8.87 2.85 -1.18
C VAL A 58 -9.85 2.32 -0.14
N ALA A 59 -9.87 1.01 0.03
CA ALA A 59 -10.64 0.38 1.10
C ALA A 59 -10.02 0.69 2.48
N ARG A 60 -10.84 0.70 3.51
CA ARG A 60 -10.36 0.84 4.88
C ARG A 60 -9.57 -0.43 5.27
N PRO A 61 -8.30 -0.30 5.70
CA PRO A 61 -7.59 -1.46 6.22
C PRO A 61 -8.28 -2.02 7.47
N GLY A 62 -8.26 -3.34 7.61
CA GLY A 62 -8.66 -3.97 8.87
C GLY A 62 -7.71 -3.60 10.01
N LEU A 63 -8.21 -3.61 11.24
CA LEU A 63 -7.45 -3.19 12.41
C LEU A 63 -6.17 -4.03 12.64
N ALA A 64 -6.21 -5.31 12.27
CA ALA A 64 -5.09 -6.24 12.46
C ALA A 64 -4.04 -6.19 11.32
N GLY A 65 -4.39 -5.74 10.11
CA GLY A 65 -3.57 -5.90 8.92
C GLY A 65 -2.67 -4.71 8.62
N GLY A 66 -3.21 -3.56 8.42
CA GLY A 66 -2.48 -2.42 7.87
C GLY A 66 -2.20 -2.55 6.37
N GLU A 67 -2.97 -3.35 5.67
CA GLU A 67 -2.78 -3.67 4.26
C GLU A 67 -3.52 -2.69 3.36
N LEU A 68 -2.91 -2.35 2.23
CA LEU A 68 -3.49 -1.43 1.24
C LEU A 68 -4.30 -2.20 0.20
N VAL A 69 -5.60 -1.96 0.15
CA VAL A 69 -6.54 -2.54 -0.82
C VAL A 69 -7.06 -1.45 -1.74
N VAL A 70 -6.78 -1.56 -3.04
CA VAL A 70 -7.17 -0.56 -4.05
C VAL A 70 -8.09 -1.19 -5.08
N TRP A 71 -9.31 -0.67 -5.23
CA TRP A 71 -10.35 -1.21 -6.12
C TRP A 71 -10.54 -2.73 -5.95
N GLY A 72 -10.50 -3.22 -4.69
CA GLY A 72 -10.66 -4.63 -4.38
C GLY A 72 -9.55 -5.53 -4.97
N ALA A 73 -8.35 -5.00 -5.21
CA ALA A 73 -7.15 -5.79 -5.43
C ALA A 73 -6.65 -6.35 -4.10
N ALA A 74 -6.06 -7.53 -4.10
CA ALA A 74 -5.35 -8.04 -2.95
C ALA A 74 -4.13 -7.14 -2.63
N PRO A 75 -3.70 -7.03 -1.36
CA PRO A 75 -2.61 -6.13 -0.98
C PRO A 75 -1.33 -6.32 -1.79
N GLU A 76 -0.96 -7.58 -2.04
CA GLU A 76 0.22 -7.96 -2.83
C GLU A 76 0.09 -7.66 -4.33
N GLU A 77 -1.10 -7.32 -4.81
CA GLU A 77 -1.34 -6.93 -6.21
C GLU A 77 -1.01 -5.44 -6.45
N THR A 78 -0.95 -4.61 -5.40
CA THR A 78 -0.65 -3.17 -5.49
C THR A 78 0.84 -2.90 -5.29
N ARG A 79 1.45 -2.11 -6.17
CA ARG A 79 2.87 -1.75 -6.08
C ARG A 79 3.07 -0.42 -5.40
N ILE A 80 4.15 -0.33 -4.60
CA ILE A 80 4.52 0.87 -3.85
C ILE A 80 5.94 1.22 -4.24
N VAL A 81 6.12 2.43 -4.77
CA VAL A 81 7.40 2.87 -5.34
C VAL A 81 7.79 4.24 -4.75
N VAL A 82 9.01 4.35 -4.24
CA VAL A 82 9.59 5.58 -3.69
C VAL A 82 10.80 5.96 -4.54
N ASP A 83 10.75 7.09 -5.26
CA ASP A 83 11.80 7.56 -6.19
C ASP A 83 12.31 6.46 -7.15
N GLY A 84 11.42 5.60 -7.62
CA GLY A 84 11.77 4.50 -8.54
C GLY A 84 12.17 3.19 -7.85
N MET A 85 12.31 3.14 -6.54
CA MET A 85 12.61 1.94 -5.75
C MET A 85 11.32 1.30 -5.23
N GLU A 86 11.12 0.03 -5.48
CA GLU A 86 9.97 -0.71 -4.93
C GLU A 86 10.22 -1.06 -3.46
N ILE A 87 9.21 -0.80 -2.61
CA ILE A 87 9.21 -1.16 -1.19
C ILE A 87 8.09 -2.19 -0.89
N PRO A 88 8.30 -3.10 0.08
CA PRO A 88 7.38 -4.22 0.29
C PRO A 88 6.07 -3.84 0.98
N VAL A 89 6.05 -2.77 1.77
CA VAL A 89 4.90 -2.35 2.56
C VAL A 89 4.81 -0.83 2.64
N LEU A 90 3.58 -0.32 2.80
CA LEU A 90 3.33 1.10 2.99
C LEU A 90 3.13 1.47 4.45
N TYR A 91 2.54 0.58 5.24
CA TYR A 91 2.15 0.84 6.63
C TYR A 91 2.83 -0.13 7.59
N HIS A 92 3.07 0.36 8.80
CA HIS A 92 3.34 -0.50 9.96
C HIS A 92 2.12 -1.35 10.30
N VAL A 93 2.35 -2.46 10.97
CA VAL A 93 1.27 -3.32 11.48
C VAL A 93 0.29 -2.49 12.30
N GLY A 94 -1.03 -2.67 12.09
CA GLY A 94 -2.07 -1.85 12.70
C GLY A 94 -2.39 -0.54 11.98
N ALA A 95 -1.70 -0.23 10.89
CA ALA A 95 -1.95 0.93 10.00
C ALA A 95 -2.04 2.30 10.69
N LEU A 96 -1.39 2.50 11.82
CA LEU A 96 -1.37 3.81 12.49
C LEU A 96 -0.38 4.79 11.86
N ARG A 97 0.69 4.28 11.24
CA ARG A 97 1.73 5.07 10.57
C ARG A 97 2.16 4.39 9.27
N SER A 98 2.61 5.18 8.31
CA SER A 98 3.32 4.69 7.13
C SER A 98 4.81 4.50 7.44
N VAL A 99 5.48 3.70 6.61
CA VAL A 99 6.92 3.43 6.76
C VAL A 99 7.80 4.57 6.26
N ILE A 100 7.24 5.58 5.59
CA ILE A 100 7.95 6.76 5.12
C ILE A 100 7.49 7.98 5.90
N HIS A 101 8.44 8.72 6.46
CA HIS A 101 8.17 9.94 7.23
C HIS A 101 7.51 11.01 6.36
N GLY A 102 6.42 11.62 6.85
CA GLY A 102 5.63 12.58 6.06
C GLY A 102 6.42 13.80 5.59
N GLY A 103 7.35 14.29 6.39
CA GLY A 103 8.22 15.41 6.05
C GLY A 103 9.25 15.08 4.97
N PHE A 104 9.55 13.80 4.75
CA PHE A 104 10.44 13.33 3.70
C PHE A 104 9.77 13.28 2.32
N LEU A 105 8.43 13.33 2.27
CA LEU A 105 7.64 13.26 1.04
C LEU A 105 7.40 14.64 0.43
N ARG A 106 7.53 14.74 -0.89
CA ARG A 106 7.09 15.85 -1.73
C ARG A 106 5.69 15.63 -2.27
N THR A 107 5.46 14.47 -2.93
CA THR A 107 4.18 14.07 -3.48
C THR A 107 3.91 12.61 -3.21
N LEU A 108 2.64 12.29 -3.08
CA LEU A 108 2.12 10.94 -3.05
C LEU A 108 1.03 10.84 -4.11
N THR A 109 1.20 9.93 -5.06
CA THR A 109 0.27 9.70 -6.16
C THR A 109 -0.30 8.30 -6.07
N LEU A 110 -1.62 8.18 -6.07
CA LEU A 110 -2.33 6.92 -6.22
C LEU A 110 -2.83 6.79 -7.67
N VAL A 111 -2.44 5.73 -8.36
CA VAL A 111 -3.03 5.31 -9.64
C VAL A 111 -3.74 3.99 -9.40
N PRO A 112 -5.07 3.98 -9.24
CA PRO A 112 -5.80 2.78 -8.82
C PRO A 112 -5.81 1.67 -9.87
N GLY A 113 -5.58 2.04 -11.14
CA GLY A 113 -5.48 1.15 -12.29
C GLY A 113 -5.13 1.93 -13.55
N GLY A 114 -4.84 1.27 -14.66
CA GLY A 114 -4.52 1.94 -15.92
C GLY A 114 -3.14 2.62 -15.96
N TYR A 115 -2.22 2.31 -15.03
CA TYR A 115 -0.90 2.92 -14.99
C TYR A 115 -0.03 2.59 -16.22
N GLY A 116 0.90 3.50 -16.54
CA GLY A 116 1.76 3.47 -17.74
C GLY A 116 2.75 2.31 -17.81
N ALA A 117 3.38 2.12 -18.99
CA ALA A 117 4.27 0.99 -19.28
C ALA A 117 5.57 0.99 -18.48
N GLU A 118 5.94 2.11 -17.89
CA GLU A 118 7.10 2.27 -17.02
C GLU A 118 7.01 1.45 -15.71
N TYR A 119 5.80 1.01 -15.33
CA TYR A 119 5.55 0.17 -14.16
C TYR A 119 4.91 -1.17 -14.54
N GLY A 120 5.27 -2.21 -13.81
CA GLY A 120 4.77 -3.59 -14.02
C GLY A 120 4.72 -4.39 -12.72
N ARG A 121 4.73 -5.72 -12.85
CA ARG A 121 4.81 -6.70 -11.74
C ARG A 121 3.63 -6.69 -10.77
N GLY A 122 2.54 -5.96 -11.03
CA GLY A 122 1.35 -5.91 -10.19
C GLY A 122 0.06 -5.98 -10.99
N LEU A 123 -1.00 -6.55 -10.41
CA LEU A 123 -2.33 -6.67 -11.00
C LEU A 123 -3.30 -5.60 -10.49
N GLY A 124 -2.93 -4.89 -9.41
CA GLY A 124 -3.74 -3.92 -8.71
C GLY A 124 -3.42 -2.47 -9.08
N GLY A 125 -3.33 -1.62 -8.06
CA GLY A 125 -2.95 -0.22 -8.18
C GLY A 125 -1.44 0.02 -8.12
N LEU A 126 -1.09 1.29 -8.24
CA LEU A 126 0.27 1.80 -8.07
C LEU A 126 0.25 2.99 -7.11
N VAL A 127 1.09 2.95 -6.08
CA VAL A 127 1.39 4.09 -5.22
C VAL A 127 2.78 4.61 -5.58
N ARG A 128 2.86 5.84 -6.03
CA ARG A 128 4.10 6.54 -6.32
C ARG A 128 4.36 7.58 -5.26
N MET A 129 5.53 7.55 -4.67
CA MET A 129 6.01 8.56 -3.73
C MET A 129 7.26 9.21 -4.29
N THR A 130 7.27 10.53 -4.26
CA THR A 130 8.46 11.31 -4.59
C THR A 130 8.96 11.96 -3.31
N THR A 131 10.24 11.79 -3.03
CA THR A 131 10.85 12.40 -1.85
C THR A 131 11.19 13.86 -2.12
N ARG A 132 11.21 14.66 -1.05
CA ARG A 132 11.56 16.07 -1.11
C ARG A 132 13.05 16.24 -1.43
N ALA A 133 13.38 17.31 -2.15
CA ALA A 133 14.76 17.73 -2.32
C ALA A 133 15.32 18.28 -1.00
N PRO A 134 16.62 18.06 -0.72
CA PRO A 134 17.27 18.77 0.38
C PRO A 134 17.26 20.27 0.16
N PRO A 135 17.35 21.10 1.23
CA PRO A 135 17.49 22.53 1.09
C PRO A 135 18.84 22.89 0.45
N VAL A 136 18.87 23.94 -0.39
CA VAL A 136 20.09 24.37 -1.10
C VAL A 136 20.72 25.65 -0.52
N GLU A 137 20.00 26.41 0.31
CA GLU A 137 20.48 27.70 0.83
C GLU A 137 20.70 27.72 2.34
N ARG A 138 19.95 26.90 3.10
CA ARG A 138 19.95 26.93 4.57
C ARG A 138 19.80 25.53 5.16
N TYR A 139 19.92 25.46 6.46
CA TYR A 139 19.45 24.28 7.20
C TYR A 139 17.95 24.43 7.53
N GLN A 140 17.27 23.34 7.62
CA GLN A 140 15.89 23.23 8.10
C GLN A 140 15.76 22.00 8.99
N GLY A 141 14.81 22.03 9.91
CA GLY A 141 14.59 20.89 10.79
C GLY A 141 13.19 20.91 11.38
N GLU A 142 12.71 19.73 11.71
CA GLU A 142 11.47 19.51 12.43
C GLU A 142 11.69 18.41 13.47
N VAL A 143 11.19 18.61 14.68
CA VAL A 143 11.08 17.58 15.70
C VAL A 143 9.62 17.49 16.10
N ASP A 144 9.04 16.31 16.06
CA ASP A 144 7.67 16.04 16.47
C ASP A 144 7.64 14.96 17.54
N VAL A 145 6.88 15.17 18.61
CA VAL A 145 6.70 14.23 19.69
C VAL A 145 5.22 14.16 20.04
N ASP A 146 4.65 12.98 19.95
CA ASP A 146 3.25 12.72 20.31
C ASP A 146 3.08 11.43 21.14
N VAL A 147 1.86 11.04 21.37
CA VAL A 147 1.53 9.81 22.13
C VAL A 147 1.95 8.53 21.39
N LEU A 148 2.08 8.56 20.07
CA LEU A 148 2.39 7.39 19.25
C LEU A 148 3.89 7.18 19.09
N ASP A 149 4.61 8.28 18.79
CA ASP A 149 6.02 8.24 18.41
C ASP A 149 6.74 9.57 18.64
N ALA A 150 8.06 9.52 18.47
CA ALA A 150 8.90 10.70 18.32
C ALA A 150 9.63 10.63 16.99
N SER A 151 9.69 11.75 16.28
CA SER A 151 10.34 11.85 14.99
C SER A 151 11.15 13.12 14.83
N PHE A 152 12.10 13.08 13.91
CA PHE A 152 12.87 14.24 13.50
C PHE A 152 13.04 14.25 11.99
N GLU A 153 13.24 15.44 11.45
CA GLU A 153 13.69 15.70 10.09
C GLU A 153 14.74 16.81 10.15
N ALA A 154 15.82 16.65 9.41
CA ALA A 154 16.86 17.64 9.29
C ALA A 154 17.40 17.68 7.86
N GLY A 155 17.62 18.88 7.34
CA GLY A 155 18.21 19.10 6.03
C GLY A 155 19.19 20.25 6.05
N ALA A 156 20.23 20.14 5.24
CA ALA A 156 21.26 21.16 5.08
C ALA A 156 21.77 21.25 3.64
N ALA A 157 22.12 22.45 3.21
CA ALA A 157 22.86 22.67 1.98
C ALA A 157 24.29 22.14 2.13
N VAL A 158 24.85 21.57 1.06
CA VAL A 158 26.22 21.06 1.00
C VAL A 158 26.85 21.43 -0.34
N GLY A 159 27.90 22.22 -0.29
CA GLY A 159 28.56 22.74 -1.50
C GLY A 159 27.65 23.65 -2.33
N ASP A 160 28.00 23.84 -3.60
CA ASP A 160 27.24 24.69 -4.52
C ASP A 160 26.05 23.92 -5.11
N GLY A 161 24.84 24.23 -4.62
CA GLY A 161 23.60 23.67 -5.14
C GLY A 161 23.30 22.21 -4.69
N GLY A 162 24.12 21.57 -3.87
CA GLY A 162 23.85 20.26 -3.30
C GLY A 162 23.21 20.33 -1.91
N GLY A 163 22.79 19.18 -1.39
CA GLY A 163 22.22 19.12 -0.05
C GLY A 163 21.99 17.72 0.48
N VAL A 164 21.73 17.64 1.77
CA VAL A 164 21.40 16.41 2.49
C VAL A 164 20.08 16.59 3.25
N LEU A 165 19.30 15.54 3.31
CA LEU A 165 18.05 15.45 4.06
C LEU A 165 18.04 14.12 4.79
N ALA A 166 17.71 14.11 6.07
CA ALA A 166 17.54 12.91 6.89
C ALA A 166 16.25 13.01 7.71
N ALA A 167 15.58 11.90 7.89
CA ALA A 167 14.43 11.77 8.78
C ALA A 167 14.50 10.47 9.56
N GLY A 168 13.98 10.47 10.77
CA GLY A 168 13.90 9.27 11.59
C GLY A 168 12.72 9.31 12.55
N ARG A 169 12.21 8.11 12.91
CA ARG A 169 11.06 7.97 13.80
C ARG A 169 11.19 6.71 14.65
N ILE A 170 10.72 6.78 15.88
CA ILE A 170 10.63 5.66 16.80
C ILE A 170 9.26 5.61 17.48
N GLY A 171 8.52 4.53 17.27
CA GLY A 171 7.20 4.29 17.86
C GLY A 171 7.30 3.65 19.25
N TYR A 172 6.54 4.18 20.21
CA TYR A 172 6.50 3.70 21.59
C TYR A 172 5.08 3.52 22.14
N LEU A 173 4.06 3.57 21.27
CA LEU A 173 2.65 3.42 21.64
C LEU A 173 2.38 2.20 22.53
N TYR A 174 3.07 1.08 22.29
CA TYR A 174 2.94 -0.15 23.07
C TYR A 174 3.21 0.03 24.57
N ARG A 175 4.03 1.03 24.95
CA ARG A 175 4.33 1.35 26.35
C ARG A 175 3.22 2.15 27.02
N ILE A 176 2.51 2.97 26.23
CA ILE A 176 1.49 3.90 26.73
C ILE A 176 0.12 3.23 26.76
N LEU A 177 -0.32 2.61 25.64
CA LEU A 177 -1.66 2.06 25.52
C LEU A 177 -1.84 0.64 26.02
N GLY A 178 -0.76 -0.10 26.31
CA GLY A 178 -0.85 -1.51 26.71
C GLY A 178 -1.74 -1.78 27.93
N GLY A 179 -1.87 -0.82 28.84
CA GLY A 179 -2.76 -0.88 30.01
C GLY A 179 -4.13 -0.24 29.83
N ALA A 180 -4.33 0.57 28.79
CA ALA A 180 -5.55 1.35 28.58
C ALA A 180 -6.59 0.68 27.68
N LEU A 181 -6.17 -0.29 26.83
CA LEU A 181 -7.06 -1.01 25.93
C LEU A 181 -7.77 -2.17 26.63
N SER A 182 -9.04 -2.41 26.27
CA SER A 182 -9.79 -3.58 26.73
C SER A 182 -9.11 -4.88 26.26
N SER A 183 -9.38 -5.99 26.97
CA SER A 183 -8.89 -7.32 26.57
C SER A 183 -9.28 -7.66 25.15
N ASP A 184 -10.50 -7.36 24.74
CA ASP A 184 -11.03 -7.68 23.43
C ASP A 184 -10.38 -6.86 22.31
N THR A 185 -10.18 -5.56 22.53
CA THR A 185 -9.45 -4.71 21.56
C THR A 185 -8.00 -5.18 21.42
N ARG A 186 -7.34 -5.62 22.47
CA ARG A 186 -5.96 -6.17 22.43
C ARG A 186 -5.85 -7.47 21.64
N ARG A 187 -6.93 -8.22 21.49
CA ARG A 187 -6.97 -9.47 20.69
C ARG A 187 -6.83 -9.22 19.19
N LEU A 188 -7.20 -8.02 18.71
CA LEU A 188 -7.12 -7.66 17.30
C LEU A 188 -6.15 -6.54 17.00
N PHE A 189 -5.91 -5.66 17.97
CA PHE A 189 -5.06 -4.51 17.76
C PHE A 189 -3.62 -4.80 18.20
N PRO A 190 -2.73 -5.11 17.24
CA PRO A 190 -1.32 -5.23 17.56
C PRO A 190 -0.79 -3.86 17.98
N LEU A 191 -0.11 -3.79 19.11
CA LEU A 191 0.62 -2.60 19.52
C LEU A 191 2.02 -2.63 18.89
N PRO A 192 2.23 -1.98 17.75
CA PRO A 192 3.49 -2.10 17.02
C PRO A 192 4.61 -1.37 17.74
N ARG A 193 5.82 -1.93 17.60
CA ARG A 193 7.09 -1.25 17.85
C ARG A 193 7.73 -1.02 16.51
N TYR A 194 7.88 0.22 16.10
CA TYR A 194 8.46 0.53 14.82
C TYR A 194 9.56 1.56 14.93
N ARG A 195 10.43 1.54 13.96
CA ARG A 195 11.47 2.53 13.75
C ARG A 195 11.75 2.68 12.27
N ASP A 196 11.89 3.93 11.84
CA ASP A 196 12.18 4.29 10.48
C ASP A 196 13.39 5.20 10.42
N PHE A 197 14.16 5.09 9.35
CA PHE A 197 15.22 6.03 9.03
C PHE A 197 15.29 6.22 7.51
N GLN A 198 15.32 7.48 7.07
CA GLN A 198 15.44 7.83 5.67
C GLN A 198 16.53 8.88 5.50
N GLY A 199 17.25 8.81 4.38
CA GLY A 199 18.24 9.81 3.99
C GLY A 199 18.25 10.05 2.50
N LYS A 200 18.48 11.29 2.10
CA LYS A 200 18.67 11.69 0.70
C LYS A 200 19.80 12.69 0.60
N THR A 201 20.68 12.46 -0.37
CA THR A 201 21.72 13.39 -0.74
C THR A 201 21.56 13.71 -2.22
N VAL A 202 21.65 14.99 -2.57
CA VAL A 202 21.64 15.46 -3.96
C VAL A 202 22.96 16.14 -4.24
N VAL A 203 23.62 15.68 -5.29
CA VAL A 203 24.91 16.21 -5.77
C VAL A 203 24.72 16.69 -7.21
N PRO A 204 24.68 18.00 -7.46
CA PRO A 204 24.70 18.52 -8.81
C PRO A 204 26.07 18.24 -9.45
N LEU A 205 26.08 17.73 -10.67
CA LEU A 205 27.30 17.54 -11.47
C LEU A 205 27.50 18.70 -12.44
N ARG A 206 26.36 19.18 -12.99
CA ARG A 206 26.23 20.34 -13.87
C ARG A 206 24.87 20.98 -13.64
N GLU A 207 24.57 22.08 -14.31
CA GLU A 207 23.25 22.74 -14.23
C GLU A 207 22.10 21.83 -14.67
N ASP A 208 22.37 20.93 -15.62
CA ASP A 208 21.43 19.99 -16.22
C ASP A 208 21.56 18.55 -15.72
N GLU A 209 22.54 18.28 -14.81
CA GLU A 209 22.87 16.92 -14.36
C GLU A 209 22.99 16.82 -12.83
N ARG A 210 22.43 15.76 -12.24
CA ARG A 210 22.59 15.47 -10.81
C ARG A 210 22.59 13.98 -10.51
N ILE A 211 23.20 13.66 -9.38
CA ILE A 211 23.09 12.34 -8.72
C ILE A 211 22.31 12.51 -7.41
N GLU A 212 21.40 11.60 -7.18
CA GLU A 212 20.65 11.47 -5.94
C GLU A 212 20.99 10.12 -5.28
N VAL A 213 21.40 10.13 -4.03
CA VAL A 213 21.59 8.92 -3.21
C VAL A 213 20.50 8.87 -2.18
N ILE A 214 19.77 7.77 -2.13
CA ILE A 214 18.56 7.62 -1.29
C ILE A 214 18.71 6.37 -0.45
N PHE A 215 18.51 6.52 0.85
CA PHE A 215 18.49 5.42 1.80
C PHE A 215 17.12 5.37 2.49
N LEU A 216 16.51 4.18 2.55
CA LEU A 216 15.26 3.93 3.24
C LEU A 216 15.45 2.69 4.13
N ASN A 217 15.00 2.80 5.38
CA ASN A 217 14.96 1.67 6.32
C ASN A 217 13.71 1.75 7.16
N SER A 218 13.05 0.62 7.36
CA SER A 218 11.93 0.47 8.27
C SER A 218 12.00 -0.88 8.97
N SER A 219 11.59 -0.91 10.22
CA SER A 219 11.51 -2.13 11.02
C SER A 219 10.29 -2.07 11.92
N ASP A 220 9.55 -3.17 11.97
CA ASP A 220 8.29 -3.32 12.68
C ASP A 220 8.28 -4.65 13.45
N ALA A 221 7.79 -4.62 14.69
CA ALA A 221 7.56 -5.79 15.50
C ALA A 221 6.23 -5.67 16.22
N SER A 222 5.39 -6.69 16.13
CA SER A 222 4.10 -6.74 16.79
C SER A 222 3.85 -8.10 17.42
N SER A 223 3.09 -8.10 18.49
CA SER A 223 2.65 -9.32 19.18
C SER A 223 1.19 -9.15 19.57
N ILE A 224 0.37 -10.11 19.18
CA ILE A 224 -1.02 -10.25 19.61
C ILE A 224 -1.08 -11.53 20.44
N SER A 225 -1.66 -11.47 21.61
CA SER A 225 -1.85 -12.67 22.45
C SER A 225 -3.25 -12.68 23.02
N ASN A 226 -3.91 -13.81 22.86
CA ASN A 226 -5.16 -14.13 23.54
C ASN A 226 -4.87 -15.15 24.65
N THR A 227 -4.84 -14.70 25.87
CA THR A 227 -4.76 -15.57 27.04
C THR A 227 -6.18 -15.96 27.44
N SER A 228 -6.70 -17.00 26.79
CA SER A 228 -7.93 -17.66 27.22
C SER A 228 -7.64 -18.51 28.46
N ALA A 229 -8.66 -18.76 29.30
CA ALA A 229 -8.55 -19.60 30.48
C ALA A 229 -8.24 -21.08 30.14
N SER A 230 -8.47 -21.50 28.91
CA SER A 230 -8.16 -22.83 28.39
C SER A 230 -6.92 -22.79 27.47
N PRO A 231 -5.91 -23.67 27.70
CA PRO A 231 -4.78 -23.79 26.78
C PRO A 231 -5.17 -24.11 25.34
N SER A 232 -6.30 -24.80 25.13
CA SER A 232 -6.79 -25.17 23.80
C SER A 232 -7.35 -24.01 22.97
N SER A 233 -7.64 -22.87 23.61
CA SER A 233 -8.13 -21.64 22.96
C SER A 233 -7.12 -20.47 23.05
N ALA A 234 -5.93 -20.70 23.60
CA ALA A 234 -4.86 -19.71 23.60
C ALA A 234 -4.35 -19.48 22.17
N ALA A 235 -4.25 -18.23 21.77
CA ALA A 235 -3.69 -17.85 20.49
C ALA A 235 -2.63 -16.76 20.68
N ARG A 236 -1.52 -16.89 19.95
CA ARG A 236 -0.47 -15.88 19.89
C ARG A 236 -0.02 -15.71 18.46
N GLN A 237 0.12 -14.48 18.02
CA GLN A 237 0.68 -14.12 16.73
C GLN A 237 1.79 -13.09 16.95
N ASP A 238 3.01 -13.46 16.58
CA ASP A 238 4.15 -12.54 16.53
C ASP A 238 4.52 -12.29 15.08
N ARG A 239 4.74 -11.03 14.73
CA ARG A 239 5.18 -10.61 13.40
C ARG A 239 6.33 -9.63 13.54
N ASN A 240 7.44 -9.93 12.89
CA ASN A 240 8.56 -9.01 12.70
C ASN A 240 8.74 -8.80 11.20
N GLN A 241 8.88 -7.54 10.79
CA GLN A 241 9.09 -7.18 9.40
C GLN A 241 10.09 -6.03 9.32
N SER A 242 11.05 -6.13 8.42
CA SER A 242 11.98 -5.04 8.16
C SER A 242 12.38 -5.01 6.70
N PHE A 243 12.70 -3.82 6.21
CA PHE A 243 13.32 -3.65 4.91
C PHE A 243 14.35 -2.52 4.91
N SER A 244 15.29 -2.59 3.97
CA SER A 244 16.22 -1.52 3.66
C SER A 244 16.33 -1.35 2.16
N ARG A 245 16.53 -0.11 1.70
CA ARG A 245 16.83 0.22 0.30
C ARG A 245 17.97 1.23 0.28
N LEU A 246 18.95 0.99 -0.59
CA LEU A 246 19.96 1.98 -0.95
C LEU A 246 19.92 2.14 -2.45
N GLY A 247 19.59 3.33 -2.91
CA GLY A 247 19.47 3.66 -4.33
C GLY A 247 20.36 4.81 -4.74
N VAL A 248 20.80 4.75 -5.99
CA VAL A 248 21.50 5.83 -6.69
C VAL A 248 20.71 6.15 -7.94
N ARG A 249 20.36 7.41 -8.11
CA ARG A 249 19.62 7.91 -9.25
C ARG A 249 20.43 9.00 -9.96
N TYR A 250 20.71 8.79 -11.24
CA TYR A 250 21.23 9.82 -12.14
C TYR A 250 20.07 10.45 -12.90
N VAL A 251 20.07 11.76 -13.04
CA VAL A 251 19.06 12.51 -13.78
C VAL A 251 19.75 13.57 -14.63
N ARG A 252 19.35 13.63 -15.90
CA ARG A 252 19.80 14.67 -16.84
C ARG A 252 18.62 15.24 -17.61
N THR A 253 18.60 16.57 -17.71
CA THR A 253 17.62 17.32 -18.52
C THR A 253 18.32 17.82 -19.77
N PHE A 254 17.69 17.76 -20.94
CA PHE A 254 18.25 18.24 -22.18
C PHE A 254 17.66 19.62 -22.56
N ALA A 255 18.44 20.40 -23.29
CA ALA A 255 18.03 21.75 -23.72
C ALA A 255 16.78 21.75 -24.65
N ASP A 256 16.50 20.63 -25.30
CA ASP A 256 15.33 20.43 -26.16
C ASP A 256 14.04 20.07 -25.39
N GLY A 257 14.11 20.01 -24.05
CA GLY A 257 13.00 19.62 -23.17
C GLY A 257 12.86 18.11 -22.97
N GLY A 258 13.80 17.31 -23.53
CA GLY A 258 13.91 15.90 -23.23
C GLY A 258 14.71 15.62 -21.94
N GLY A 259 14.94 14.35 -21.63
CA GLY A 259 15.74 13.98 -20.49
C GLY A 259 16.05 12.50 -20.39
N ALA A 260 16.93 12.15 -19.45
CA ALA A 260 17.28 10.78 -19.14
C ALA A 260 17.34 10.57 -17.63
N SER A 261 16.94 9.39 -17.19
CA SER A 261 17.13 8.97 -15.81
C SER A 261 17.57 7.52 -15.73
N LEU A 262 18.43 7.22 -14.75
CA LEU A 262 18.86 5.88 -14.44
C LEU A 262 18.84 5.70 -12.93
N THR A 263 18.05 4.75 -12.44
CA THR A 263 17.96 4.42 -11.02
C THR A 263 18.42 3.00 -10.79
N SER A 264 19.39 2.78 -9.93
CA SER A 264 19.81 1.48 -9.45
C SER A 264 19.63 1.39 -7.95
N PHE A 265 19.23 0.23 -7.44
CA PHE A 265 19.11 0.03 -5.99
C PHE A 265 19.40 -1.40 -5.57
N VAL A 266 19.82 -1.53 -4.32
CA VAL A 266 19.92 -2.79 -3.59
C VAL A 266 19.03 -2.71 -2.35
N GLY A 267 18.42 -3.82 -2.00
CA GLY A 267 17.55 -3.92 -0.84
C GLY A 267 17.67 -5.23 -0.12
N TRP A 268 17.27 -5.22 1.16
CA TRP A 268 17.18 -6.39 2.03
C TRP A 268 15.82 -6.36 2.72
N ASP A 269 15.09 -7.47 2.62
CA ASP A 269 13.78 -7.65 3.24
C ASP A 269 13.83 -8.85 4.16
N GLN A 270 13.20 -8.71 5.32
CA GLN A 270 13.02 -9.81 6.27
C GLN A 270 11.60 -9.78 6.81
N THR A 271 10.95 -10.94 6.79
CA THR A 271 9.64 -11.16 7.43
C THR A 271 9.75 -12.41 8.28
N GLN A 272 9.32 -12.31 9.52
CA GLN A 272 9.16 -13.44 10.44
C GLN A 272 7.74 -13.44 10.96
N ARG A 273 7.07 -14.56 10.88
CA ARG A 273 5.71 -14.75 11.40
C ARG A 273 5.69 -16.03 12.22
N GLN A 274 5.19 -15.91 13.44
CA GLN A 274 4.92 -17.05 14.30
C GLN A 274 3.46 -16.98 14.74
N GLU A 275 2.74 -18.05 14.53
CA GLU A 275 1.36 -18.22 15.00
C GLU A 275 1.26 -19.47 15.86
N VAL A 276 0.58 -19.32 16.99
CA VAL A 276 0.23 -20.43 17.88
C VAL A 276 -1.27 -20.35 18.12
N ALA A 277 -1.98 -21.43 17.85
CA ALA A 277 -3.43 -21.53 18.12
C ALA A 277 -3.75 -22.94 18.67
N GLY A 278 -4.16 -22.98 19.93
CA GLY A 278 -4.35 -24.25 20.63
C GLY A 278 -3.07 -25.07 20.71
N LEU A 279 -3.12 -26.29 20.18
CA LEU A 279 -1.98 -27.22 20.16
C LEU A 279 -1.14 -27.10 18.86
N GLY A 280 -1.56 -26.24 17.91
CA GLY A 280 -0.87 -26.05 16.65
C GLY A 280 0.01 -24.81 16.65
N SER A 281 1.04 -24.84 15.79
CA SER A 281 1.87 -23.69 15.48
C SER A 281 2.15 -23.57 14.00
N ALA A 282 2.49 -22.38 13.55
CA ALA A 282 3.04 -22.11 12.23
C ALA A 282 4.14 -21.05 12.37
N ASP A 283 5.30 -21.37 11.83
CA ASP A 283 6.46 -20.50 11.79
C ASP A 283 6.87 -20.29 10.34
N GLU A 284 7.07 -19.03 9.95
CA GLU A 284 7.57 -18.66 8.63
C GLU A 284 8.64 -17.57 8.75
N THR A 285 9.77 -17.80 8.11
CA THR A 285 10.83 -16.79 7.97
C THR A 285 11.18 -16.63 6.50
N ILE A 286 11.10 -15.41 6.00
CA ILE A 286 11.48 -15.03 4.64
C ILE A 286 12.58 -13.98 4.73
N THR A 287 13.70 -14.22 4.08
CA THR A 287 14.77 -13.24 3.88
C THR A 287 15.02 -13.06 2.39
N SER A 288 15.10 -11.84 1.93
CA SER A 288 15.31 -11.55 0.51
C SER A 288 16.35 -10.45 0.31
N MET A 289 17.17 -10.63 -0.71
CA MET A 289 17.94 -9.56 -1.34
C MET A 289 17.21 -9.13 -2.61
N VAL A 290 17.06 -7.82 -2.79
CA VAL A 290 16.40 -7.22 -3.96
C VAL A 290 17.38 -6.33 -4.70
N LEU A 291 17.49 -6.52 -6.01
CA LEU A 291 18.30 -5.68 -6.90
C LEU A 291 17.36 -5.07 -7.94
N GLY A 292 17.44 -3.78 -8.15
CA GLY A 292 16.65 -3.09 -9.15
C GLY A 292 17.46 -2.15 -10.03
N LEU A 293 17.06 -2.06 -11.30
CA LEU A 293 17.65 -1.16 -12.27
C LEU A 293 16.56 -0.66 -13.22
N ARG A 294 16.39 0.66 -13.28
CA ARG A 294 15.41 1.32 -14.16
C ARG A 294 16.10 2.41 -14.95
N GLY A 295 15.81 2.46 -16.23
CA GLY A 295 16.29 3.54 -17.09
C GLY A 295 15.17 4.08 -17.96
N GLU A 296 15.16 5.38 -18.19
CA GLU A 296 14.20 6.05 -19.04
C GLU A 296 14.88 7.15 -19.83
N TYR A 297 14.54 7.26 -21.10
CA TYR A 297 14.94 8.34 -21.98
C TYR A 297 13.71 8.86 -22.70
N GLY A 298 13.50 10.17 -22.67
CA GLY A 298 12.44 10.86 -23.36
C GLY A 298 12.97 12.01 -24.21
N ALA A 299 12.47 12.10 -25.44
CA ALA A 299 12.84 13.16 -26.37
C ALA A 299 11.61 13.66 -27.15
N PRO A 300 11.38 15.00 -27.22
CA PRO A 300 10.41 15.57 -28.12
C PRO A 300 10.95 15.50 -29.57
N LEU A 301 10.40 14.59 -30.37
CA LEU A 301 10.77 14.44 -31.79
C LEU A 301 10.09 15.51 -32.68
N SER A 302 8.97 16.04 -32.22
CA SER A 302 8.26 17.15 -32.85
C SER A 302 7.27 17.77 -31.83
N PRO A 303 6.67 18.93 -32.11
CA PRO A 303 5.61 19.51 -31.25
C PRO A 303 4.40 18.61 -31.03
N ARG A 304 4.28 17.51 -31.79
CA ARG A 304 3.18 16.56 -31.71
C ARG A 304 3.57 15.16 -31.27
N LEU A 305 4.87 14.89 -31.14
CA LEU A 305 5.37 13.55 -30.84
C LEU A 305 6.53 13.63 -29.85
N THR A 306 6.33 13.11 -28.65
CA THR A 306 7.38 12.82 -27.70
C THR A 306 7.57 11.31 -27.62
N LEU A 307 8.80 10.84 -27.79
CA LEU A 307 9.13 9.43 -27.65
C LEU A 307 9.71 9.19 -26.26
N VAL A 308 9.10 8.24 -25.51
CA VAL A 308 9.67 7.71 -24.27
C VAL A 308 10.04 6.25 -24.50
N VAL A 309 11.27 5.89 -24.17
CA VAL A 309 11.77 4.51 -24.17
C VAL A 309 12.45 4.24 -22.84
N GLY A 310 12.36 3.02 -22.37
CA GLY A 310 12.97 2.67 -21.11
C GLY A 310 13.03 1.19 -20.85
N PHE A 311 13.54 0.86 -19.70
CA PHE A 311 13.53 -0.50 -19.17
C PHE A 311 13.34 -0.48 -17.66
N ASP A 312 12.75 -1.55 -17.15
CA ASP A 312 12.51 -1.79 -15.74
C ASP A 312 12.95 -3.23 -15.41
N GLY A 313 13.95 -3.36 -14.55
CA GLY A 313 14.50 -4.63 -14.12
C GLY A 313 14.50 -4.77 -12.61
N MET A 314 14.13 -5.94 -12.11
CA MET A 314 14.20 -6.29 -10.70
C MET A 314 14.52 -7.78 -10.54
N VAL A 315 15.35 -8.11 -9.56
CA VAL A 315 15.63 -9.50 -9.14
C VAL A 315 15.45 -9.58 -7.63
N GLN A 316 14.68 -10.56 -7.18
CA GLN A 316 14.51 -10.94 -5.79
C GLN A 316 15.12 -12.32 -5.57
N LEU A 317 16.07 -12.40 -4.65
CA LEU A 317 16.72 -13.62 -4.20
C LEU A 317 16.23 -13.91 -2.79
N ALA A 318 15.31 -14.85 -2.64
CA ALA A 318 14.64 -15.16 -1.39
C ALA A 318 15.06 -16.51 -0.82
N ASN A 319 15.22 -16.57 0.50
CA ASN A 319 15.30 -17.80 1.26
C ASN A 319 14.09 -17.88 2.19
N VAL A 320 13.39 -18.99 2.16
CA VAL A 320 12.16 -19.21 2.92
C VAL A 320 12.30 -20.46 3.75
N GLN A 321 11.92 -20.37 5.02
CA GLN A 321 11.80 -21.49 5.95
C GLN A 321 10.41 -21.44 6.54
N ARG A 322 9.69 -22.55 6.46
CA ARG A 322 8.33 -22.65 6.98
C ARG A 322 8.10 -24.01 7.63
N SER A 323 7.45 -23.98 8.80
CA SER A 323 7.02 -25.18 9.51
C SER A 323 5.67 -24.98 10.19
N GLY A 324 4.97 -26.08 10.47
CA GLY A 324 3.69 -26.07 11.16
C GLY A 324 2.50 -26.31 10.25
N SER A 325 1.38 -25.66 10.53
CA SER A 325 0.12 -25.87 9.81
C SER A 325 0.20 -25.46 8.33
N PRO A 326 -0.29 -26.25 7.39
CA PRO A 326 -0.36 -25.90 5.98
C PRO A 326 -1.43 -24.83 5.68
N THR A 327 -2.38 -24.63 6.59
CA THR A 327 -3.50 -23.68 6.39
C THR A 327 -3.26 -22.31 7.01
N LEU A 328 -2.17 -22.10 7.76
CA LEU A 328 -1.78 -20.82 8.32
C LEU A 328 -0.52 -20.27 7.63
N PRO A 329 -0.44 -18.96 7.45
CA PRO A 329 -1.52 -17.99 7.64
C PRO A 329 -2.65 -18.22 6.64
N PRO A 330 -3.90 -17.82 6.99
CA PRO A 330 -5.01 -17.92 6.07
C PRO A 330 -4.75 -17.05 4.82
N ARG A 331 -5.13 -17.57 3.67
CA ARG A 331 -5.06 -16.88 2.37
C ARG A 331 -6.42 -16.35 1.97
N GLU A 332 -6.44 -15.47 0.98
CA GLU A 332 -7.67 -15.04 0.34
C GLU A 332 -8.47 -16.26 -0.14
N GLY A 333 -9.73 -16.32 0.27
CA GLY A 333 -10.62 -17.43 -0.05
C GLY A 333 -10.60 -18.62 0.91
N ASP A 334 -9.71 -18.63 1.90
CA ASP A 334 -9.77 -19.65 2.96
C ASP A 334 -10.99 -19.40 3.86
N ILE A 335 -11.69 -20.46 4.20
CA ILE A 335 -12.84 -20.39 5.11
C ILE A 335 -12.34 -20.68 6.51
N VAL A 336 -12.21 -19.62 7.32
CA VAL A 336 -11.74 -19.71 8.70
C VAL A 336 -12.59 -18.83 9.62
N ALA A 337 -12.83 -19.28 10.83
CA ALA A 337 -13.38 -18.45 11.89
C ALA A 337 -12.27 -17.87 12.76
N PHE A 338 -12.42 -16.63 13.22
CA PHE A 338 -11.45 -16.03 14.12
C PHE A 338 -11.34 -16.84 15.43
N GLY A 339 -10.10 -17.22 15.78
CA GLY A 339 -9.84 -18.04 16.96
C GLY A 339 -10.09 -19.55 16.77
N GLN A 340 -10.37 -20.00 15.54
CA GLN A 340 -10.52 -21.42 15.25
C GLN A 340 -9.21 -22.16 15.56
N PRO A 341 -9.27 -23.31 16.29
CA PRO A 341 -8.12 -24.17 16.48
C PRO A 341 -7.53 -24.64 15.13
N MET A 342 -6.23 -24.77 15.07
CA MET A 342 -5.58 -25.31 13.88
C MET A 342 -5.98 -26.78 13.69
N SER A 343 -6.42 -27.11 12.49
CA SER A 343 -6.71 -28.47 12.06
C SER A 343 -5.74 -28.90 10.98
N GLY A 344 -5.45 -30.19 10.92
CA GLY A 344 -4.61 -30.80 9.89
C GLY A 344 -3.21 -31.18 10.37
N GLY A 345 -2.45 -31.83 9.48
CA GLY A 345 -1.08 -32.22 9.73
C GLY A 345 -0.12 -31.04 9.82
N THR A 346 1.07 -31.32 10.27
CA THR A 346 2.18 -30.34 10.25
C THR A 346 3.12 -30.67 9.10
N GLY A 347 3.66 -29.64 8.46
CA GLY A 347 4.69 -29.72 7.43
C GLY A 347 5.94 -28.96 7.81
N ALA A 348 7.02 -29.18 7.10
CA ALA A 348 8.22 -28.37 7.15
C ALA A 348 8.86 -28.31 5.77
N ASP A 349 9.30 -27.14 5.35
CA ASP A 349 10.04 -26.93 4.11
C ASP A 349 11.04 -25.79 4.25
N ALA A 350 12.15 -25.91 3.53
CA ALA A 350 13.12 -24.83 3.37
C ALA A 350 13.55 -24.80 1.91
N TRP A 351 13.41 -23.64 1.29
CA TRP A 351 13.70 -23.46 -0.14
C TRP A 351 14.24 -22.05 -0.40
N SER A 352 14.89 -21.90 -1.54
CA SER A 352 15.21 -20.61 -2.09
C SER A 352 14.40 -20.34 -3.35
N ALA A 353 14.15 -19.09 -3.66
CA ALA A 353 13.48 -18.68 -4.87
C ALA A 353 14.18 -17.46 -5.47
N SER A 354 14.58 -17.57 -6.74
CA SER A 354 15.06 -16.45 -7.52
C SER A 354 13.96 -16.03 -8.48
N ILE A 355 13.43 -14.83 -8.30
CA ILE A 355 12.39 -14.23 -9.15
C ILE A 355 12.96 -12.98 -9.78
N GLY A 356 13.13 -12.98 -11.10
CA GLY A 356 13.62 -11.85 -11.87
C GLY A 356 12.58 -11.37 -12.88
N ASN A 357 12.62 -10.08 -13.17
CA ASN A 357 11.87 -9.45 -14.25
C ASN A 357 12.76 -8.44 -14.95
N LEU A 358 12.78 -8.48 -16.27
CA LEU A 358 13.38 -7.44 -17.13
C LEU A 358 12.35 -7.07 -18.18
N ALA A 359 12.06 -5.80 -18.29
CA ALA A 359 11.00 -5.30 -19.15
C ALA A 359 11.40 -4.02 -19.87
N PRO A 360 11.88 -4.10 -21.11
CA PRO A 360 11.95 -2.96 -22.00
C PRO A 360 10.54 -2.46 -22.33
N TYR A 361 10.41 -1.14 -22.51
CA TYR A 361 9.14 -0.52 -22.89
C TYR A 361 9.34 0.69 -23.79
N THR A 362 8.26 1.03 -24.51
CA THR A 362 8.14 2.28 -25.26
C THR A 362 6.75 2.86 -25.03
N ALA A 363 6.69 4.18 -24.92
CA ALA A 363 5.46 4.94 -24.68
C ALA A 363 5.52 6.27 -25.46
N PRO A 364 5.27 6.25 -26.79
CA PRO A 364 5.15 7.49 -27.56
C PRO A 364 3.91 8.27 -27.12
N GLU A 365 4.09 9.55 -26.90
CA GLU A 365 3.00 10.50 -26.71
C GLU A 365 2.72 11.24 -27.99
N ILE A 366 1.46 11.17 -28.48
CA ILE A 366 1.02 11.75 -29.73
C ILE A 366 -0.07 12.79 -29.46
N ILE A 367 0.16 14.04 -29.86
CA ILE A 367 -0.78 15.15 -29.68
C ILE A 367 -1.43 15.48 -31.04
N LEU A 368 -2.76 15.25 -31.14
CA LEU A 368 -3.57 15.49 -32.33
C LEU A 368 -4.67 16.52 -32.02
N GLY A 369 -4.31 17.79 -32.03
CA GLY A 369 -5.24 18.86 -31.67
C GLY A 369 -5.65 18.78 -30.20
N ARG A 370 -6.91 18.38 -29.93
CA ARG A 370 -7.45 18.19 -28.57
C ARG A 370 -7.28 16.77 -28.02
N TRP A 371 -6.76 15.86 -28.83
CA TRP A 371 -6.52 14.48 -28.45
C TRP A 371 -5.06 14.28 -28.04
N ARG A 372 -4.87 13.53 -26.98
CA ARG A 372 -3.58 13.05 -26.50
C ARG A 372 -3.66 11.52 -26.45
N LEU A 373 -2.80 10.86 -27.20
CA LEU A 373 -2.77 9.40 -27.31
C LEU A 373 -1.42 8.90 -26.79
N LEU A 374 -1.44 7.91 -25.91
CA LEU A 374 -0.24 7.25 -25.37
C LEU A 374 -0.36 5.73 -25.59
N PRO A 375 -0.19 5.25 -26.85
CA PRO A 375 -0.02 3.82 -27.05
C PRO A 375 1.32 3.40 -26.44
N SER A 376 1.35 2.36 -25.67
CA SER A 376 2.57 1.88 -25.05
C SER A 376 2.65 0.36 -25.09
N LEU A 377 3.87 -0.15 -25.17
CA LEU A 377 4.16 -1.56 -25.16
C LEU A 377 5.29 -1.81 -24.17
N ARG A 378 5.01 -2.67 -23.22
CA ARG A 378 6.00 -3.25 -22.31
C ARG A 378 6.12 -4.74 -22.63
N PHE A 379 7.32 -5.25 -22.61
CA PHE A 379 7.61 -6.65 -22.86
C PHE A 379 8.29 -7.26 -21.65
N ASP A 380 7.51 -7.95 -20.82
CA ASP A 380 7.99 -8.53 -19.58
C ASP A 380 8.65 -9.89 -19.81
N GLY A 381 9.93 -10.03 -19.46
CA GLY A 381 10.63 -11.30 -19.32
C GLY A 381 10.77 -11.66 -17.84
N PHE A 382 10.06 -12.71 -17.39
CA PHE A 382 10.14 -13.21 -16.03
C PHE A 382 10.99 -14.47 -15.94
N PHE A 383 11.93 -14.47 -15.02
CA PHE A 383 12.70 -15.62 -14.63
C PHE A 383 12.24 -16.12 -13.26
N ILE A 384 11.84 -17.36 -13.13
CA ILE A 384 11.38 -17.97 -11.88
C ILE A 384 12.16 -19.26 -11.66
N SER A 385 12.93 -19.35 -10.58
CA SER A 385 13.78 -20.49 -10.25
C SER A 385 13.64 -20.82 -8.77
N PRO A 386 12.72 -21.71 -8.38
CA PRO A 386 12.70 -22.30 -7.06
C PRO A 386 13.77 -23.39 -6.92
N ASP A 387 14.44 -23.43 -5.77
CA ASP A 387 15.35 -24.51 -5.40
C ASP A 387 15.06 -24.97 -3.97
N ARG A 388 15.02 -26.27 -3.75
CA ARG A 388 14.67 -26.83 -2.46
C ARG A 388 15.91 -27.20 -1.65
N SER A 389 15.93 -26.76 -0.40
CA SER A 389 17.03 -27.01 0.52
C SER A 389 16.80 -28.27 1.37
N THR A 390 15.55 -28.66 1.64
CA THR A 390 15.19 -29.80 2.54
C THR A 390 13.96 -30.56 2.08
N PRO A 391 13.86 -31.88 2.34
CA PRO A 391 14.99 -32.79 2.45
C PRO A 391 15.61 -33.06 1.08
N LYS A 392 16.92 -33.18 1.02
CA LYS A 392 17.63 -33.50 -0.24
C LYS A 392 17.50 -34.95 -0.68
N ASN A 393 17.16 -35.85 0.24
CA ASN A 393 17.05 -37.30 0.00
C ASN A 393 15.64 -37.79 0.29
N GLY A 394 15.05 -38.57 -0.62
CA GLY A 394 13.71 -39.16 -0.50
C GLY A 394 12.89 -39.07 -1.77
N VAL A 395 11.69 -39.65 -1.78
CA VAL A 395 10.71 -39.58 -2.86
C VAL A 395 10.00 -38.22 -2.80
N THR A 396 10.71 -37.17 -3.04
CA THR A 396 10.12 -35.81 -3.10
C THR A 396 10.11 -35.33 -4.55
N PRO A 397 9.05 -34.66 -5.02
CA PRO A 397 9.04 -34.06 -6.34
C PRO A 397 10.28 -33.18 -6.49
N ARG A 398 10.94 -33.22 -7.63
CA ARG A 398 11.96 -32.24 -7.97
C ARG A 398 11.31 -30.85 -7.83
N ALA A 399 12.03 -29.89 -7.25
CA ALA A 399 11.68 -28.48 -7.42
C ALA A 399 11.53 -28.22 -8.93
N ALA A 400 10.57 -27.40 -9.32
CA ALA A 400 10.38 -27.08 -10.72
C ALA A 400 11.70 -26.52 -11.29
N SER A 401 12.02 -26.90 -12.52
CA SER A 401 13.15 -26.33 -13.24
C SER A 401 12.96 -24.82 -13.41
N SER A 402 14.06 -24.07 -13.48
CA SER A 402 14.05 -22.64 -13.82
C SER A 402 13.23 -22.39 -15.10
N ARG A 403 12.39 -21.38 -15.08
CA ARG A 403 11.50 -21.03 -16.18
C ARG A 403 11.72 -19.59 -16.60
N LEU A 404 11.71 -19.36 -17.90
CA LEU A 404 11.67 -18.02 -18.49
C LEU A 404 10.30 -17.86 -19.17
N LEU A 405 9.54 -16.90 -18.72
CA LEU A 405 8.19 -16.60 -19.19
C LEU A 405 8.18 -15.21 -19.84
N TRP A 406 7.69 -15.12 -21.05
CA TRP A 406 7.57 -13.86 -21.78
C TRP A 406 6.12 -13.42 -21.86
N SER A 407 5.86 -12.16 -21.56
CA SER A 407 4.49 -11.64 -21.57
C SER A 407 4.44 -10.20 -22.10
N PRO A 408 3.85 -9.98 -23.30
CA PRO A 408 3.60 -8.63 -23.79
C PRO A 408 2.50 -7.96 -22.98
N ALA A 409 2.69 -6.71 -22.59
CA ALA A 409 1.76 -5.89 -21.83
C ALA A 409 1.43 -4.60 -22.62
N PRO A 410 0.59 -4.68 -23.68
CA PRO A 410 0.13 -3.51 -24.41
C PRO A 410 -0.76 -2.65 -23.51
N ARG A 411 -0.61 -1.33 -23.61
CA ARG A 411 -1.43 -0.35 -22.91
C ARG A 411 -1.75 0.82 -23.82
N LEU A 412 -2.89 1.45 -23.60
CA LEU A 412 -3.35 2.60 -24.35
C LEU A 412 -4.01 3.57 -23.39
N ALA A 413 -3.51 4.80 -23.32
CA ALA A 413 -4.22 5.90 -22.70
C ALA A 413 -4.63 6.92 -23.77
N ILE A 414 -5.88 7.36 -23.69
CA ILE A 414 -6.48 8.36 -24.58
C ILE A 414 -7.04 9.46 -23.70
N ALA A 415 -6.68 10.70 -23.96
CA ALA A 415 -7.31 11.86 -23.33
C ALA A 415 -7.82 12.83 -24.40
N HIS A 416 -8.96 13.45 -24.11
CA HIS A 416 -9.58 14.45 -24.98
C HIS A 416 -9.92 15.70 -24.16
N GLN A 417 -9.46 16.85 -24.63
CA GLN A 417 -9.78 18.15 -24.02
C GLN A 417 -11.02 18.74 -24.70
N THR A 418 -12.22 18.38 -24.23
CA THR A 418 -13.49 18.85 -24.83
C THR A 418 -13.69 20.35 -24.64
N ARG A 419 -13.40 20.85 -23.43
CA ARG A 419 -13.42 22.26 -23.05
C ARG A 419 -12.19 22.57 -22.18
N SER A 420 -11.88 23.83 -21.95
CA SER A 420 -10.78 24.21 -21.06
C SER A 420 -10.95 23.68 -19.62
N TRP A 421 -12.20 23.47 -19.21
CA TRP A 421 -12.57 22.97 -17.88
C TRP A 421 -12.96 21.48 -17.86
N LEU A 422 -12.95 20.78 -19.03
CA LEU A 422 -13.37 19.37 -19.14
C LEU A 422 -12.38 18.58 -19.97
N ARG A 423 -11.75 17.60 -19.35
CA ARG A 423 -10.89 16.58 -19.95
C ARG A 423 -11.46 15.20 -19.65
N GLU A 424 -11.71 14.42 -20.69
CA GLU A 424 -12.07 13.00 -20.58
C GLU A 424 -10.85 12.11 -20.82
N SER A 425 -10.81 10.93 -20.19
CA SER A 425 -9.76 9.96 -20.41
C SER A 425 -10.27 8.52 -20.38
N LEU A 426 -9.55 7.65 -21.10
CA LEU A 426 -9.79 6.21 -21.19
C LEU A 426 -8.44 5.49 -21.17
N GLU A 427 -8.26 4.54 -20.25
CA GLU A 427 -7.08 3.70 -20.14
C GLU A 427 -7.46 2.22 -20.30
N LEU A 428 -6.68 1.54 -21.11
CA LEU A 428 -6.76 0.11 -21.37
C LEU A 428 -5.38 -0.50 -21.16
N GLY A 429 -5.27 -1.66 -20.49
CA GLY A 429 -3.95 -2.26 -20.30
C GLY A 429 -3.99 -3.70 -19.82
N LEU A 430 -2.96 -4.46 -20.22
CA LEU A 430 -2.65 -5.78 -19.69
C LEU A 430 -1.53 -5.70 -18.67
N TYR A 431 -1.67 -6.48 -17.60
CA TYR A 431 -0.77 -6.50 -16.45
C TYR A 431 -0.47 -7.93 -16.04
N HIS A 432 0.75 -8.14 -15.52
CA HIS A 432 1.25 -9.46 -15.16
C HIS A 432 1.96 -9.43 -13.82
N GLN A 433 1.86 -10.51 -13.06
CA GLN A 433 2.50 -10.66 -11.76
C GLN A 433 3.05 -12.07 -11.59
N ALA A 434 4.29 -12.20 -11.12
CA ALA A 434 4.87 -13.45 -10.71
C ALA A 434 4.34 -13.89 -9.34
N PRO A 435 4.34 -15.21 -9.02
CA PRO A 435 4.02 -15.70 -7.68
C PRO A 435 4.99 -15.17 -6.64
N SER A 436 4.56 -15.14 -5.38
CA SER A 436 5.46 -14.75 -4.28
C SER A 436 6.47 -15.89 -3.98
N PRO A 437 7.65 -15.58 -3.38
CA PRO A 437 8.59 -16.63 -2.97
C PRO A 437 7.99 -17.69 -2.05
N SER A 438 7.07 -17.32 -1.16
CA SER A 438 6.38 -18.24 -0.24
C SER A 438 5.44 -19.21 -0.94
N ASP A 439 4.93 -18.86 -2.13
CA ASP A 439 4.02 -19.72 -2.89
C ASP A 439 4.75 -20.87 -3.61
N LEU A 440 6.08 -20.78 -3.76
CA LEU A 440 6.89 -21.72 -4.52
C LEU A 440 7.37 -22.94 -3.70
N SER A 441 6.86 -23.11 -2.48
CA SER A 441 7.12 -24.30 -1.65
C SER A 441 6.58 -25.55 -2.30
N ALA A 442 7.32 -26.67 -2.16
CA ALA A 442 6.82 -27.97 -2.53
C ALA A 442 5.86 -28.58 -1.50
N VAL A 443 5.85 -28.07 -0.25
CA VAL A 443 4.98 -28.55 0.82
C VAL A 443 3.76 -27.64 1.00
N PHE A 444 3.96 -26.35 1.03
CA PHE A 444 2.94 -25.35 1.36
C PHE A 444 2.39 -24.61 0.13
N GLY A 445 2.93 -24.86 -1.04
CA GLY A 445 2.62 -24.14 -2.27
C GLY A 445 2.66 -25.02 -3.51
N SER A 446 3.15 -24.44 -4.60
CA SER A 446 3.46 -25.14 -5.83
C SER A 446 4.65 -24.51 -6.54
N PRO A 447 5.75 -25.27 -6.76
CA PRO A 447 6.91 -24.77 -7.51
C PRO A 447 6.63 -24.49 -8.99
N THR A 448 5.47 -24.90 -9.51
CA THR A 448 5.10 -24.80 -10.93
C THR A 448 4.23 -23.60 -11.26
N LEU A 449 3.94 -22.72 -10.29
CA LEU A 449 3.13 -21.51 -10.51
C LEU A 449 3.75 -20.58 -11.56
N GLY A 450 2.92 -20.09 -12.48
CA GLY A 450 3.27 -19.16 -13.54
C GLY A 450 2.91 -17.71 -13.19
N LEU A 451 2.58 -16.93 -14.23
CA LEU A 451 2.14 -15.54 -14.07
C LEU A 451 0.63 -15.48 -13.86
N ALA A 452 0.20 -14.59 -12.98
CA ALA A 452 -1.17 -14.13 -12.93
C ALA A 452 -1.34 -12.88 -13.82
N HIS A 453 -2.55 -12.65 -14.28
CA HIS A 453 -2.86 -11.65 -15.31
C HIS A 453 -4.05 -10.77 -14.93
N ALA A 454 -4.05 -9.52 -15.40
CA ALA A 454 -5.17 -8.62 -15.28
C ALA A 454 -5.37 -7.76 -16.54
N LEU A 455 -6.63 -7.55 -16.92
CA LEU A 455 -7.05 -6.54 -17.89
C LEU A 455 -7.70 -5.39 -17.12
N HIS A 456 -7.22 -4.17 -17.32
CA HIS A 456 -7.83 -2.95 -16.78
C HIS A 456 -8.53 -2.18 -17.89
N VAL A 457 -9.72 -1.66 -17.59
CA VAL A 457 -10.48 -0.68 -18.38
C VAL A 457 -10.89 0.41 -17.42
N VAL A 458 -10.41 1.62 -17.64
CA VAL A 458 -10.69 2.77 -16.76
C VAL A 458 -11.12 3.93 -17.62
N ALA A 459 -12.23 4.58 -17.28
CA ALA A 459 -12.71 5.78 -17.95
C ALA A 459 -12.99 6.86 -16.92
N GLY A 460 -12.58 8.09 -17.17
CA GLY A 460 -12.75 9.18 -16.23
C GLY A 460 -12.89 10.53 -16.89
N ALA A 461 -13.20 11.52 -16.07
CA ALA A 461 -13.17 12.91 -16.47
C ALA A 461 -12.58 13.78 -15.36
N ASP A 462 -11.84 14.81 -15.75
CA ASP A 462 -11.41 15.90 -14.88
C ASP A 462 -12.23 17.13 -15.27
N MET A 463 -12.96 17.69 -14.29
CA MET A 463 -13.83 18.86 -14.47
C MET A 463 -13.46 19.95 -13.48
N ASP A 464 -13.00 21.10 -13.98
CA ASP A 464 -12.77 22.30 -13.18
C ASP A 464 -14.03 23.16 -13.18
N ILE A 465 -14.77 23.17 -12.06
CA ILE A 465 -16.03 23.88 -11.90
C ILE A 465 -15.79 25.21 -11.20
N GLY A 466 -15.87 26.29 -11.97
CA GLY A 466 -15.51 27.62 -11.51
C GLY A 466 -14.01 27.71 -11.17
N GLN A 467 -13.68 28.43 -10.09
CA GLN A 467 -12.29 28.62 -9.62
C GLN A 467 -11.94 27.76 -8.39
N HIS A 468 -12.90 26.98 -7.90
CA HIS A 468 -12.80 26.39 -6.55
C HIS A 468 -13.00 24.90 -6.49
N PHE A 469 -13.56 24.26 -7.50
CA PHE A 469 -13.85 22.84 -7.44
C PHE A 469 -13.22 22.08 -8.60
N THR A 470 -12.55 20.99 -8.30
CA THR A 470 -12.19 19.96 -9.28
C THR A 470 -12.99 18.71 -8.97
N VAL A 471 -13.73 18.20 -9.96
CA VAL A 471 -14.60 17.02 -9.85
C VAL A 471 -14.09 15.94 -10.78
N GLN A 472 -13.82 14.75 -10.26
CA GLN A 472 -13.20 13.63 -10.96
C GLN A 472 -14.04 12.36 -10.81
N PRO A 473 -15.08 12.14 -11.64
CA PRO A 473 -15.75 10.87 -11.74
C PRO A 473 -14.90 9.87 -12.52
N THR A 474 -14.88 8.61 -12.08
CA THR A 474 -14.16 7.52 -12.73
C THR A 474 -14.98 6.24 -12.69
N LEU A 475 -15.00 5.51 -13.79
CA LEU A 475 -15.56 4.17 -13.91
C LEU A 475 -14.41 3.19 -14.12
N PHE A 476 -14.46 2.03 -13.49
CA PHE A 476 -13.42 1.04 -13.63
C PHE A 476 -13.99 -0.37 -13.77
N TYR A 477 -13.28 -1.17 -14.55
CA TYR A 477 -13.47 -2.61 -14.67
C TYR A 477 -12.12 -3.30 -14.73
N ARG A 478 -11.93 -4.33 -13.90
CA ARG A 478 -10.75 -5.20 -13.88
C ARG A 478 -11.20 -6.64 -13.99
N ARG A 479 -10.59 -7.39 -14.90
CA ARG A 479 -10.71 -8.85 -14.99
C ARG A 479 -9.36 -9.47 -14.67
N MET A 480 -9.35 -10.50 -13.84
CA MET A 480 -8.15 -11.21 -13.43
C MET A 480 -8.32 -12.69 -13.73
N TRP A 481 -7.22 -13.36 -14.06
CA TRP A 481 -7.21 -14.80 -14.31
C TRP A 481 -5.84 -15.38 -13.96
N ASP A 482 -5.79 -16.72 -13.84
CA ASP A 482 -4.62 -17.45 -13.37
C ASP A 482 -4.14 -16.98 -11.97
N LEU A 483 -5.11 -16.57 -11.12
CA LEU A 483 -4.80 -16.21 -9.74
C LEU A 483 -4.41 -17.45 -8.94
N VAL A 484 -3.45 -17.28 -8.04
CA VAL A 484 -3.00 -18.34 -7.13
C VAL A 484 -4.03 -18.52 -6.03
N MET A 485 -4.58 -19.72 -5.91
CA MET A 485 -5.58 -20.09 -4.90
C MET A 485 -5.17 -21.37 -4.19
N ARG A 486 -5.75 -21.61 -3.01
CA ARG A 486 -5.56 -22.88 -2.31
C ARG A 486 -6.22 -24.02 -3.08
N ASN A 487 -5.55 -25.16 -3.16
CA ASN A 487 -6.15 -26.35 -3.74
C ASN A 487 -7.36 -26.80 -2.88
N PRO A 488 -8.57 -26.93 -3.45
CA PRO A 488 -9.77 -27.30 -2.69
C PRO A 488 -9.80 -28.76 -2.24
N ALA A 489 -8.86 -29.59 -2.69
CA ALA A 489 -8.76 -30.97 -2.23
C ALA A 489 -8.45 -31.03 -0.72
N PRO A 490 -9.13 -31.87 0.06
CA PRO A 490 -8.88 -31.98 1.51
C PRO A 490 -7.45 -32.42 1.86
N SER A 491 -6.81 -33.16 0.98
CA SER A 491 -5.42 -33.62 1.08
C SER A 491 -4.73 -33.47 -0.27
N PRO A 492 -4.29 -32.25 -0.62
CA PRO A 492 -3.68 -32.03 -1.92
C PRO A 492 -2.36 -32.80 -2.03
N PRO A 493 -2.02 -33.31 -3.23
CA PRO A 493 -0.72 -33.92 -3.47
C PRO A 493 0.42 -32.95 -3.15
N LEU A 494 1.59 -33.49 -2.86
CA LEU A 494 2.80 -32.68 -2.69
C LEU A 494 3.08 -31.84 -3.93
N ALA A 495 3.52 -30.59 -3.74
CA ALA A 495 3.73 -29.59 -4.78
C ALA A 495 2.44 -29.07 -5.46
N GLN A 496 1.27 -29.31 -4.85
CA GLN A 496 -0.04 -28.86 -5.33
C GLN A 496 -0.91 -28.28 -4.19
N ALA A 497 -0.31 -27.81 -3.11
CA ALA A 497 -1.07 -27.13 -2.05
C ALA A 497 -1.71 -25.82 -2.54
N LEU A 498 -1.10 -25.20 -3.56
CA LEU A 498 -1.65 -24.08 -4.30
C LEU A 498 -1.85 -24.45 -5.77
N VAL A 499 -2.88 -23.89 -6.39
CA VAL A 499 -3.24 -24.05 -7.79
C VAL A 499 -3.42 -22.67 -8.44
N GLN A 500 -3.25 -22.63 -9.76
CA GLN A 500 -3.33 -21.37 -10.52
C GLN A 500 -4.56 -21.39 -11.43
N ASP A 501 -5.73 -21.47 -10.82
CA ASP A 501 -7.02 -21.57 -11.50
C ASP A 501 -8.01 -20.49 -11.08
N GLY A 502 -7.55 -19.52 -10.27
CA GLY A 502 -8.39 -18.45 -9.79
C GLY A 502 -8.79 -17.45 -10.87
N VAL A 503 -10.03 -17.02 -10.84
CA VAL A 503 -10.60 -15.97 -11.70
C VAL A 503 -11.21 -14.90 -10.81
N GLY A 504 -10.93 -13.62 -11.14
CA GLY A 504 -11.45 -12.48 -10.41
C GLY A 504 -12.00 -11.41 -11.31
N ARG A 505 -12.86 -10.57 -10.73
CA ARG A 505 -13.32 -9.31 -11.33
C ARG A 505 -13.53 -8.26 -10.26
N ALA A 506 -13.23 -7.02 -10.60
CA ALA A 506 -13.57 -5.87 -9.78
C ALA A 506 -14.10 -4.75 -10.68
N PHE A 507 -15.18 -4.10 -10.27
CA PHE A 507 -15.81 -3.05 -11.05
C PHE A 507 -16.53 -2.07 -10.16
N GLY A 508 -16.69 -0.84 -10.66
CA GLY A 508 -17.36 0.19 -9.89
C GLY A 508 -17.20 1.59 -10.45
N ALA A 509 -17.55 2.55 -9.61
CA ALA A 509 -17.41 3.97 -9.87
C ALA A 509 -16.79 4.65 -8.66
N GLN A 510 -16.04 5.71 -8.90
CA GLN A 510 -15.55 6.60 -7.85
C GLN A 510 -15.75 8.06 -8.23
N LEU A 511 -15.81 8.90 -7.22
CA LEU A 511 -15.91 10.35 -7.33
C LEU A 511 -14.94 10.99 -6.36
N LEU A 512 -14.09 11.88 -6.86
CA LEU A 512 -13.30 12.80 -6.05
C LEU A 512 -13.76 14.22 -6.35
N VAL A 513 -14.13 14.95 -5.30
CA VAL A 513 -14.41 16.38 -5.38
C VAL A 513 -13.41 17.10 -4.50
N LYS A 514 -12.44 17.79 -5.09
CA LYS A 514 -11.49 18.64 -4.37
C LYS A 514 -11.99 20.06 -4.36
N PHE A 515 -11.88 20.70 -3.21
CA PHE A 515 -12.02 22.15 -3.09
C PHE A 515 -10.64 22.79 -3.25
N ALA A 516 -10.51 23.70 -4.20
CA ALA A 516 -9.24 24.39 -4.46
C ALA A 516 -8.76 25.11 -3.19
N PRO A 517 -7.45 25.17 -2.95
CA PRO A 517 -6.91 25.83 -1.76
C PRO A 517 -7.39 27.28 -1.68
N HIS A 518 -8.16 27.57 -0.65
CA HIS A 518 -8.54 28.92 -0.27
C HIS A 518 -7.74 29.28 0.98
N PRO A 519 -7.35 30.55 1.22
CA PRO A 519 -6.54 30.91 2.39
C PRO A 519 -7.11 30.47 3.75
N VAL A 520 -8.43 30.21 3.80
CA VAL A 520 -9.13 29.81 5.02
C VAL A 520 -9.59 28.36 4.98
N PHE A 521 -9.87 27.80 3.79
CA PHE A 521 -10.54 26.50 3.66
C PHE A 521 -9.84 25.60 2.65
N SER A 522 -9.69 24.31 2.97
CA SER A 522 -9.23 23.29 2.03
C SER A 522 -9.90 21.96 2.35
N GLY A 523 -10.01 21.06 1.36
CA GLY A 523 -10.56 19.73 1.62
C GLY A 523 -11.04 19.03 0.38
N TRP A 524 -11.57 17.83 0.58
CA TRP A 524 -12.17 17.01 -0.47
C TRP A 524 -13.20 16.03 0.07
N LEU A 525 -13.99 15.54 -0.87
CA LEU A 525 -14.90 14.42 -0.70
C LEU A 525 -14.48 13.31 -1.65
N ALA A 526 -14.31 12.10 -1.13
CA ALA A 526 -14.02 10.90 -1.89
C ALA A 526 -15.15 9.87 -1.66
N TYR A 527 -15.69 9.34 -2.74
CA TYR A 527 -16.68 8.29 -2.68
C TYR A 527 -16.36 7.19 -3.70
N THR A 528 -16.47 5.96 -3.28
CA THR A 528 -16.32 4.78 -4.15
C THR A 528 -17.46 3.84 -3.91
N VAL A 529 -18.09 3.40 -4.98
CA VAL A 529 -18.98 2.25 -5.01
C VAL A 529 -18.36 1.20 -5.91
N GLY A 530 -18.10 0.02 -5.37
CA GLY A 530 -17.44 -1.03 -6.13
C GLY A 530 -17.73 -2.42 -5.60
N ARG A 531 -17.42 -3.41 -6.40
CA ARG A 531 -17.58 -4.81 -6.06
C ARG A 531 -16.38 -5.60 -6.57
N SER A 532 -15.79 -6.39 -5.70
CA SER A 532 -14.70 -7.31 -6.03
C SER A 532 -15.12 -8.73 -5.72
N GLU A 533 -14.88 -9.63 -6.67
CA GLU A 533 -15.33 -11.01 -6.62
C GLU A 533 -14.24 -11.96 -7.11
N ARG A 534 -14.21 -13.17 -6.54
CA ARG A 534 -13.29 -14.25 -6.89
C ARG A 534 -14.03 -15.57 -7.02
N ARG A 535 -13.44 -16.53 -7.73
CA ARG A 535 -13.87 -17.93 -7.79
C ARG A 535 -12.75 -18.82 -8.33
N HIS A 536 -12.85 -20.11 -8.14
CA HIS A 536 -12.12 -21.08 -8.96
C HIS A 536 -12.67 -21.12 -10.39
N SER A 537 -11.86 -21.46 -11.37
CA SER A 537 -12.29 -21.48 -12.79
C SER A 537 -13.41 -22.48 -13.04
N PHE A 538 -13.44 -23.60 -12.30
CA PHE A 538 -14.47 -24.66 -12.40
C PHE A 538 -15.78 -24.29 -11.68
N GLU A 539 -15.80 -23.28 -10.82
CA GLU A 539 -17.00 -22.84 -10.15
C GLU A 539 -17.88 -21.99 -11.08
N SER A 540 -19.19 -22.14 -10.97
CA SER A 540 -20.17 -21.36 -11.77
C SER A 540 -20.45 -19.98 -11.18
N SER A 541 -20.31 -19.82 -9.86
CA SER A 541 -20.68 -18.60 -9.15
C SER A 541 -19.45 -17.89 -8.56
N TYR A 542 -19.48 -16.56 -8.58
CA TYR A 542 -18.52 -15.74 -7.89
C TYR A 542 -18.89 -15.57 -6.41
N ARG A 543 -17.89 -15.52 -5.53
CA ARG A 543 -18.00 -15.06 -4.15
C ARG A 543 -17.43 -13.67 -4.00
N LEU A 544 -17.84 -12.92 -3.00
CA LEU A 544 -17.19 -11.65 -2.67
C LEU A 544 -15.74 -11.90 -2.24
N PHE A 545 -14.88 -10.98 -2.64
CA PHE A 545 -13.51 -10.91 -2.15
C PHE A 545 -13.51 -10.62 -0.64
N ASP A 546 -12.60 -11.22 0.13
CA ASP A 546 -12.60 -11.18 1.60
C ASP A 546 -12.50 -9.75 2.18
N GLN A 547 -11.91 -8.83 1.41
CA GLN A 547 -11.75 -7.43 1.79
C GLN A 547 -12.63 -6.47 0.95
N ASP A 548 -13.70 -6.99 0.31
CA ASP A 548 -14.65 -6.15 -0.43
C ASP A 548 -15.35 -5.17 0.50
N GLN A 549 -15.32 -3.89 0.15
CA GLN A 549 -16.07 -2.81 0.78
C GLN A 549 -16.86 -2.08 -0.30
N THR A 550 -18.14 -2.45 -0.46
CA THR A 550 -18.97 -1.98 -1.56
C THR A 550 -19.08 -0.45 -1.60
N HIS A 551 -19.23 0.19 -0.44
CA HIS A 551 -19.30 1.64 -0.33
C HIS A 551 -18.20 2.14 0.60
N VAL A 552 -17.40 3.09 0.13
CA VAL A 552 -16.43 3.81 0.93
C VAL A 552 -16.61 5.30 0.67
N PHE A 553 -16.93 6.04 1.71
CA PHE A 553 -17.08 7.50 1.69
C PHE A 553 -16.08 8.12 2.65
N THR A 554 -15.38 9.16 2.22
CA THR A 554 -14.48 9.94 3.05
C THR A 554 -14.68 11.42 2.77
N PHE A 555 -14.84 12.20 3.81
CA PHE A 555 -14.79 13.66 3.78
C PHE A 555 -13.60 14.13 4.60
N VAL A 556 -12.81 15.02 4.03
CA VAL A 556 -11.69 15.71 4.71
C VAL A 556 -11.89 17.20 4.53
N GLY A 557 -11.87 17.94 5.62
CA GLY A 557 -11.98 19.39 5.61
C GLY A 557 -11.04 20.02 6.62
N SER A 558 -10.42 21.14 6.26
CA SER A 558 -9.56 21.93 7.13
C SER A 558 -9.86 23.40 7.00
N ALA A 559 -9.83 24.14 8.12
CA ALA A 559 -10.00 25.58 8.18
C ALA A 559 -8.85 26.20 8.98
N SER A 560 -8.25 27.26 8.41
CA SER A 560 -7.14 27.98 9.02
C SER A 560 -7.55 29.41 9.34
N THR A 561 -7.38 29.86 10.60
CA THR A 561 -7.65 31.23 10.99
C THR A 561 -6.80 31.66 12.20
N ARG A 562 -6.21 32.83 12.15
CA ARG A 562 -5.45 33.46 13.28
C ARG A 562 -4.41 32.53 13.91
N GLY A 563 -3.76 31.68 13.08
CA GLY A 563 -2.77 30.71 13.52
C GLY A 563 -3.36 29.44 14.18
N PHE A 564 -4.68 29.26 14.18
CA PHE A 564 -5.31 27.98 14.42
C PHE A 564 -5.56 27.26 13.11
N VAL A 565 -5.37 25.94 13.10
CA VAL A 565 -5.83 25.03 12.04
C VAL A 565 -6.75 24.02 12.70
N VAL A 566 -7.98 23.94 12.21
CA VAL A 566 -8.97 22.96 12.67
C VAL A 566 -9.31 22.08 11.47
N GLY A 567 -9.09 20.81 11.60
CA GLY A 567 -9.37 19.83 10.58
C GLY A 567 -10.32 18.74 11.05
N THR A 568 -11.14 18.24 10.16
CA THR A 568 -12.06 17.12 10.42
C THR A 568 -12.00 16.10 9.31
N ARG A 569 -12.12 14.82 9.67
CA ARG A 569 -12.29 13.70 8.75
C ARG A 569 -13.51 12.90 9.16
N PHE A 570 -14.39 12.64 8.23
CA PHE A 570 -15.48 11.67 8.41
C PHE A 570 -15.27 10.52 7.41
N ARG A 571 -15.33 9.30 7.89
CA ARG A 571 -15.22 8.10 7.06
C ARG A 571 -16.36 7.15 7.34
N LEU A 572 -16.93 6.59 6.26
CA LEU A 572 -17.96 5.54 6.32
C LEU A 572 -17.59 4.44 5.33
N ALA A 573 -17.65 3.19 5.74
CA ALA A 573 -17.40 2.04 4.88
C ALA A 573 -18.33 0.88 5.16
N THR A 574 -18.75 0.18 4.11
CA THR A 574 -19.46 -1.10 4.25
C THR A 574 -18.53 -2.10 4.94
N GLY A 575 -19.06 -2.90 5.86
CA GLY A 575 -18.32 -3.95 6.53
C GLY A 575 -17.78 -5.01 5.57
N MET A 576 -16.63 -5.58 5.89
CA MET A 576 -16.00 -6.67 5.12
C MET A 576 -16.86 -7.93 5.13
N PRO A 577 -16.85 -8.74 4.07
CA PRO A 577 -17.54 -10.02 4.03
C PRO A 577 -16.98 -11.02 5.05
N ARG A 578 -17.85 -11.88 5.56
CA ARG A 578 -17.51 -13.00 6.43
C ARG A 578 -18.33 -14.22 6.09
N THR A 579 -17.78 -15.38 6.34
CA THR A 579 -18.48 -16.66 6.23
C THR A 579 -19.16 -16.96 7.57
N PRO A 580 -20.47 -17.14 7.61
CA PRO A 580 -21.16 -17.42 8.87
C PRO A 580 -20.85 -18.84 9.36
N VAL A 581 -20.65 -18.99 10.67
CA VAL A 581 -20.71 -20.30 11.33
C VAL A 581 -22.18 -20.60 11.59
N ILE A 582 -22.66 -21.73 11.10
CA ILE A 582 -24.07 -22.17 11.20
C ILE A 582 -24.29 -23.34 12.16
N GLY A 583 -23.21 -23.89 12.70
CA GLY A 583 -23.20 -24.97 13.66
C GLY A 583 -21.79 -25.42 13.99
N SER A 584 -21.67 -26.46 14.78
CA SER A 584 -20.38 -27.09 15.10
C SER A 584 -20.57 -28.58 15.37
N TYR A 585 -19.47 -29.32 15.34
CA TYR A 585 -19.41 -30.72 15.75
C TYR A 585 -18.16 -30.97 16.58
N LEU A 586 -18.23 -31.92 17.50
CA LEU A 586 -17.08 -32.35 18.28
C LEU A 586 -16.24 -33.34 17.45
N ASP A 587 -15.00 -32.96 17.14
CA ASP A 587 -14.05 -33.90 16.54
C ASP A 587 -13.51 -34.84 17.61
N ALA A 588 -13.93 -36.09 17.55
CA ALA A 588 -13.54 -37.12 18.52
C ALA A 588 -12.04 -37.42 18.52
N THR A 589 -11.32 -37.12 17.44
CA THR A 589 -9.89 -37.35 17.31
C THR A 589 -9.07 -36.33 18.08
N THR A 590 -9.49 -35.06 18.02
CA THR A 590 -8.79 -33.94 18.67
C THR A 590 -9.44 -33.54 19.99
N GLY A 591 -10.69 -33.95 20.25
CA GLY A 591 -11.48 -33.50 21.38
C GLY A 591 -11.89 -32.02 21.30
N GLN A 592 -11.79 -31.40 20.12
CA GLN A 592 -12.09 -30.00 19.89
C GLN A 592 -13.35 -29.84 19.03
N TYR A 593 -14.13 -28.78 19.27
CA TYR A 593 -15.21 -28.42 18.38
C TYR A 593 -14.67 -27.80 17.09
N GLN A 594 -15.26 -28.23 15.98
CA GLN A 594 -14.99 -27.70 14.64
C GLN A 594 -16.23 -26.95 14.13
N PRO A 595 -16.07 -25.77 13.52
CA PRO A 595 -17.20 -25.01 12.99
C PRO A 595 -17.74 -25.65 11.71
N ILE A 596 -19.06 -25.57 11.54
CA ILE A 596 -19.77 -25.83 10.29
C ILE A 596 -20.05 -24.48 9.66
N PHE A 597 -19.49 -24.25 8.49
CA PHE A 597 -19.64 -22.97 7.79
C PHE A 597 -20.87 -22.96 6.88
N GLY A 598 -21.52 -21.80 6.79
CA GLY A 598 -22.52 -21.52 5.77
C GLY A 598 -21.88 -21.09 4.44
N GLN A 599 -22.68 -20.40 3.61
CA GLN A 599 -22.20 -19.91 2.32
C GLN A 599 -21.04 -18.92 2.52
N GLN A 600 -19.95 -19.12 1.78
CA GLN A 600 -18.74 -18.30 1.89
C GLN A 600 -19.04 -16.82 1.60
N ASN A 601 -18.55 -15.94 2.47
CA ASN A 601 -18.66 -14.48 2.37
C ASN A 601 -20.09 -13.95 2.21
N SER A 602 -21.08 -14.68 2.76
CA SER A 602 -22.51 -14.35 2.59
C SER A 602 -23.05 -13.32 3.58
N ILE A 603 -22.32 -13.03 4.65
CA ILE A 603 -22.67 -11.97 5.62
C ILE A 603 -21.60 -10.89 5.62
N ARG A 604 -21.91 -9.74 6.21
CA ARG A 604 -20.94 -8.64 6.37
C ARG A 604 -20.83 -8.23 7.83
N LEU A 605 -19.67 -7.73 8.20
CA LEU A 605 -19.52 -6.96 9.43
C LEU A 605 -20.44 -5.73 9.38
N PRO A 606 -20.85 -5.19 10.54
CA PRO A 606 -21.58 -3.92 10.60
C PRO A 606 -20.84 -2.79 9.87
N VAL A 607 -21.61 -1.79 9.45
CA VAL A 607 -21.06 -0.59 8.80
C VAL A 607 -20.10 0.11 9.75
N PHE A 608 -18.93 0.43 9.24
CA PHE A 608 -17.92 1.24 9.93
C PHE A 608 -18.20 2.71 9.71
N TYR A 609 -18.12 3.54 10.76
CA TYR A 609 -17.94 4.97 10.61
C TYR A 609 -17.11 5.58 11.75
N ALA A 610 -16.37 6.63 11.44
CA ALA A 610 -15.59 7.39 12.39
C ALA A 610 -15.55 8.88 12.00
N LEU A 611 -15.63 9.74 12.99
CA LEU A 611 -15.39 11.18 12.88
C LEU A 611 -14.14 11.50 13.67
N ASP A 612 -13.15 12.12 13.01
CA ASP A 612 -11.91 12.57 13.64
C ASP A 612 -11.80 14.08 13.59
N LEU A 613 -11.18 14.65 14.61
CA LEU A 613 -10.95 16.08 14.76
C LEU A 613 -9.49 16.33 15.10
N ARG A 614 -8.87 17.30 14.45
CA ARG A 614 -7.53 17.79 14.76
C ARG A 614 -7.55 19.29 14.95
N ILE A 615 -6.90 19.78 15.98
CA ILE A 615 -6.74 21.20 16.30
C ILE A 615 -5.26 21.47 16.50
N GLU A 616 -4.74 22.45 15.78
CA GLU A 616 -3.34 22.90 15.88
C GLU A 616 -3.31 24.40 16.17
N LYS A 617 -2.27 24.83 16.88
CA LYS A 617 -1.99 26.25 17.11
C LYS A 617 -0.54 26.57 16.78
N HIS A 618 -0.33 27.49 15.84
CA HIS A 618 0.99 27.97 15.44
C HIS A 618 1.46 29.12 16.32
N PHE A 619 2.61 28.98 16.95
CA PHE A 619 3.33 30.01 17.69
C PHE A 619 4.63 30.32 16.98
N ARG A 620 4.59 31.30 16.08
CA ARG A 620 5.76 31.69 15.28
C ARG A 620 6.57 32.75 16.02
N ARG A 621 7.86 32.49 16.24
CA ARG A 621 8.80 33.44 16.82
C ARG A 621 10.13 33.37 16.07
N ARG A 622 10.47 34.43 15.34
CA ARG A 622 11.65 34.49 14.45
C ARG A 622 11.61 33.35 13.43
N SER A 623 12.61 32.46 13.47
CA SER A 623 12.74 31.29 12.59
C SER A 623 12.11 30.02 13.15
N VAL A 624 11.50 30.07 14.34
CA VAL A 624 10.95 28.86 15.00
C VAL A 624 9.42 28.93 14.98
N ASP A 625 8.79 27.83 14.56
CA ASP A 625 7.34 27.61 14.67
C ASP A 625 7.07 26.45 15.63
N ILE A 626 6.44 26.73 16.76
CA ILE A 626 6.04 25.72 17.75
C ILE A 626 4.56 25.45 17.55
N VAL A 627 4.22 24.20 17.27
CA VAL A 627 2.86 23.77 16.89
C VAL A 627 2.37 22.68 17.84
N PRO A 628 1.82 23.03 19.01
CA PRO A 628 1.06 22.06 19.79
C PRO A 628 -0.21 21.68 19.05
N TYR A 629 -0.58 20.40 19.13
CA TYR A 629 -1.80 19.89 18.52
C TYR A 629 -2.49 18.83 19.39
N LEU A 630 -3.79 18.73 19.19
CA LEU A 630 -4.64 17.69 19.73
C LEU A 630 -5.41 17.06 18.59
N GLU A 631 -5.34 15.74 18.51
CA GLU A 631 -6.11 14.95 17.56
C GLU A 631 -7.00 13.97 18.32
N ILE A 632 -8.26 13.91 17.96
CA ILE A 632 -9.26 13.02 18.56
C ILE A 632 -9.76 12.09 17.46
N LEU A 633 -9.40 10.81 17.57
CA LEU A 633 -9.90 9.76 16.70
C LEU A 633 -11.20 9.20 17.23
N ASN A 634 -12.13 8.90 16.32
CA ASN A 634 -13.46 8.38 16.66
C ASN A 634 -14.20 9.28 17.70
N LEU A 635 -14.29 10.57 17.42
CA LEU A 635 -14.90 11.58 18.31
C LEU A 635 -16.32 11.20 18.77
N THR A 636 -17.09 10.50 17.95
CA THR A 636 -18.43 10.02 18.28
C THR A 636 -18.43 8.80 19.20
N ASN A 637 -17.25 8.25 19.50
CA ASN A 637 -17.07 7.01 20.26
C ASN A 637 -17.96 5.85 19.74
N HIS A 638 -18.13 5.76 18.41
CA HIS A 638 -18.90 4.69 17.82
C HIS A 638 -18.18 3.34 18.00
N THR A 639 -18.95 2.34 18.40
CA THR A 639 -18.45 0.97 18.57
C THR A 639 -18.38 0.27 17.21
N ASN A 640 -17.25 0.39 16.53
CA ASN A 640 -17.01 -0.26 15.24
C ASN A 640 -16.67 -1.74 15.45
N VAL A 641 -17.41 -2.63 14.80
CA VAL A 641 -17.13 -4.07 14.84
C VAL A 641 -16.10 -4.40 13.78
N GLU A 642 -14.99 -5.01 14.21
CA GLU A 642 -13.84 -5.35 13.35
C GLU A 642 -13.80 -6.85 13.00
N GLU A 643 -14.36 -7.71 13.90
CA GLU A 643 -14.38 -9.14 13.65
C GLU A 643 -15.49 -9.81 14.50
N PHE A 644 -15.89 -11.01 14.07
CA PHE A 644 -16.75 -11.90 14.86
C PHE A 644 -15.88 -12.94 15.58
N ALA A 645 -16.04 -13.03 16.90
CA ALA A 645 -15.45 -14.09 17.70
C ALA A 645 -16.52 -15.09 18.13
N TYR A 646 -16.13 -16.34 18.29
CA TYR A 646 -17.00 -17.43 18.73
C TYR A 646 -16.47 -18.02 20.04
N ASP A 647 -17.37 -18.63 20.81
CA ASP A 647 -16.97 -19.46 21.94
C ASP A 647 -16.32 -20.77 21.49
N GLU A 648 -15.77 -21.55 22.42
CA GLU A 648 -15.08 -22.82 22.12
C GLU A 648 -15.96 -23.86 21.42
N GLN A 649 -17.28 -23.76 21.57
CA GLN A 649 -18.25 -24.66 20.97
C GLN A 649 -18.84 -24.12 19.67
N PHE A 650 -18.45 -22.90 19.25
CA PHE A 650 -19.04 -22.16 18.12
C PHE A 650 -20.57 -21.97 18.23
N ALA A 651 -21.11 -22.04 19.45
CA ALA A 651 -22.56 -21.94 19.74
C ALA A 651 -23.00 -20.49 19.88
N SER A 652 -22.15 -19.60 20.36
CA SER A 652 -22.44 -18.18 20.51
C SER A 652 -21.39 -17.30 19.80
N ARG A 653 -21.89 -16.18 19.25
CA ARG A 653 -21.09 -15.18 18.56
C ARG A 653 -21.03 -13.90 19.35
N SER A 654 -19.84 -13.35 19.53
CA SER A 654 -19.58 -12.02 20.06
C SER A 654 -18.91 -11.11 19.03
N ASN A 655 -18.91 -9.80 19.26
CA ASN A 655 -18.28 -8.83 18.40
C ASN A 655 -16.96 -8.38 19.02
N ILE A 656 -15.88 -8.41 18.25
CA ILE A 656 -14.64 -7.74 18.60
C ILE A 656 -14.69 -6.33 18.03
N THR A 657 -14.49 -5.35 18.91
CA THR A 657 -14.63 -3.93 18.57
C THR A 657 -13.27 -3.29 18.35
N GLY A 658 -13.25 -2.29 17.47
CA GLY A 658 -12.10 -1.46 17.17
C GLY A 658 -11.77 -0.46 18.28
N LEU A 659 -10.92 0.49 17.95
CA LEU A 659 -10.48 1.52 18.89
C LEU A 659 -11.67 2.41 19.33
N PRO A 660 -11.81 2.65 20.63
CA PRO A 660 -12.75 3.64 21.16
C PRO A 660 -12.28 5.06 20.79
N ILE A 661 -12.93 6.07 21.34
CA ILE A 661 -12.40 7.44 21.26
C ILE A 661 -10.98 7.49 21.80
N LEU A 662 -10.05 8.06 21.00
CA LEU A 662 -8.65 8.14 21.35
C LEU A 662 -8.15 9.59 21.14
N ALA A 663 -7.68 10.20 22.22
CA ALA A 663 -7.08 11.52 22.17
C ALA A 663 -5.55 11.41 22.09
N LEU A 664 -4.97 12.05 21.07
CA LEU A 664 -3.55 12.09 20.79
C LEU A 664 -3.07 13.54 20.89
N ALA A 665 -2.22 13.85 21.85
CA ALA A 665 -1.62 15.16 21.99
C ALA A 665 -0.17 15.11 21.52
N GLY A 666 0.31 16.17 20.89
CA GLY A 666 1.70 16.28 20.44
C GLY A 666 2.15 17.72 20.27
N VAL A 667 3.45 17.87 20.03
CA VAL A 667 4.10 19.14 19.73
C VAL A 667 5.11 18.96 18.61
N SER A 668 4.96 19.76 17.55
CA SER A 668 5.96 19.88 16.48
C SER A 668 6.73 21.19 16.64
N VAL A 669 8.03 21.13 16.49
CA VAL A 669 8.93 22.31 16.51
C VAL A 669 9.66 22.35 15.18
N ARG A 670 9.49 23.44 14.42
CA ARG A 670 10.03 23.65 13.05
C ARG A 670 11.00 24.82 13.04
N LEU A 671 12.13 24.65 12.34
CA LEU A 671 13.19 25.64 12.16
C LEU A 671 13.21 26.14 10.72
#